data_e80ec32100d86d91e5153f51d69fed2a
#
_entry.id   e80ec32100d86d91e5153f51d69fed2a
#
_cell.length_a   1.000
_cell.length_b   1.000
_cell.length_c   1.000
_cell.angle_alpha   90.00
_cell.angle_beta   90.00
_cell.angle_gamma   90.00
#
_symmetry.space_group_name_H-M   'P 1'
#
loop_
_entity.id
_entity.type
_entity.pdbx_description
1 polymer ?
#
loop_
_entity_poly.entity_id
_entity_poly.type
_entity_poly.pdbx_seq_one_letter_code
_entity_poly.pdbx_strand_id
1 'polypeptide(L)'
;MSILLALTLCLGLMPATVLADETGGTGASGEAAQMPAYSSGSGTITDPWLISSVKDLQLLASTINDGSAAEFDADCTGTGEGIPGNYHGYYFKQTTDLDLSSIENWDPIGYSGSCYFAGHYDGGGYTISNATSTGKNDDEGYATAGIFGWVAFGSVKNLTVKNADFFAEGNNNMSYAGGVLAVAYSCTVENCSVYNSKIESRREPNDNSNYAGGITGIAFDSSFEKCASVKNTIRHGSFGGGFIGSLDNGDSNFTNCYVANCIVTGCSDTASNSTLSGGFLGASMDGDAILNSCFVYDCVAQPDTTSKGEDYFAIFTPNTQYGIVVAKSHVYYYGANNAKVNDGELEGAVSKTVDEFADGTVAGLLGVAFAQGKHYPVFATDPADYTEVDAAIAKANALNKDNYKDFSAVEAAVNAVVRNKNITEQSDVDAMAGAIEGAISNLAFKPADYTAVDAAIEKAKALNENDYKDFSAVKAALEAVVRDKNITEQPEVDAMAKAIEDAIAALVKKPSSEVFPTTYPVTTPDKTENGTVTVSTENAASGSIVTITVKPDSGYMLEDIIVIDSDGKELSLTNNGNGEYTFTMPSGKVEIKVTFAEDNSLNLFRDVPSDAYYFEAVRWAVANNVTNGTSATTFSPEEGCTRAQAVTFLWRIAGKPAPTESKNPFTDVKEGTYYYNAVLWAVEKGITNGTSATTFSPDEVCTRAQAVTFLWRAAGKPAPTESKNPFTDVKESEYYYNAVLWAVEKGITNGTSKTTFAPDDTCTRAQTVTFLFRASRDK
;
A
#
# COMPACT_ATOMS: atom_id res chain seq x y z
N MET A 1 -16.16 51.06 13.04
CA MET A 1 -17.19 51.20 12.00
C MET A 1 -16.68 52.18 10.96
N SER A 2 -15.58 51.91 10.28
CA SER A 2 -14.98 52.75 9.23
C SER A 2 -13.88 52.04 8.42
N ILE A 3 -13.96 50.73 8.22
CA ILE A 3 -13.01 49.97 7.34
C ILE A 3 -13.78 49.03 6.38
N LEU A 4 -15.10 49.14 6.31
CA LEU A 4 -15.93 48.26 5.47
C LEU A 4 -16.48 49.00 4.22
N LEU A 5 -15.91 50.12 3.80
CA LEU A 5 -16.43 50.93 2.69
C LEU A 5 -15.41 51.22 1.57
N ALA A 6 -14.27 50.55 1.54
CA ALA A 6 -13.27 50.73 0.51
C ALA A 6 -13.12 49.56 -0.49
N LEU A 7 -13.88 48.49 -0.36
CA LEU A 7 -13.74 47.30 -1.21
C LEU A 7 -14.90 47.09 -2.19
N THR A 8 -15.79 48.07 -2.39
CA THR A 8 -16.96 47.91 -3.26
C THR A 8 -17.00 48.87 -4.46
N LEU A 9 -15.90 49.48 -4.86
CA LEU A 9 -15.93 50.47 -5.96
C LEU A 9 -14.92 50.21 -7.08
N CYS A 10 -14.41 49.02 -7.27
CA CYS A 10 -13.57 48.64 -8.42
C CYS A 10 -14.12 47.47 -9.24
N LEU A 11 -15.41 47.22 -9.20
CA LEU A 11 -16.09 46.26 -10.10
C LEU A 11 -17.02 47.04 -11.03
N GLY A 12 -16.47 47.61 -12.08
CA GLY A 12 -17.29 48.22 -13.11
C GLY A 12 -16.48 48.72 -14.29
N LEU A 13 -16.67 48.06 -15.43
CA LEU A 13 -16.36 48.49 -16.78
C LEU A 13 -14.93 48.24 -17.31
N MET A 14 -14.79 47.08 -17.95
CA MET A 14 -13.92 46.98 -19.12
C MET A 14 -14.78 46.72 -20.36
N PRO A 15 -14.67 47.55 -21.44
CA PRO A 15 -15.28 47.21 -22.72
C PRO A 15 -14.34 46.29 -23.51
N ALA A 16 -14.96 45.25 -24.10
CA ALA A 16 -14.34 44.48 -25.17
C ALA A 16 -14.14 45.36 -26.43
N THR A 17 -13.10 45.00 -27.16
CA THR A 17 -12.70 45.48 -28.49
C THR A 17 -11.56 46.53 -28.52
N VAL A 18 -10.36 46.04 -28.81
CA VAL A 18 -9.34 46.85 -29.53
C VAL A 18 -9.24 46.29 -30.93
N LEU A 19 -9.76 47.05 -31.86
CA LEU A 19 -9.49 46.94 -33.28
C LEU A 19 -8.05 47.43 -33.58
N ALA A 20 -7.35 46.64 -34.37
CA ALA A 20 -6.04 47.02 -34.91
C ALA A 20 -6.14 48.33 -35.72
N ASP A 21 -5.23 49.24 -35.49
CA ASP A 21 -4.94 50.35 -36.41
C ASP A 21 -3.50 50.20 -36.97
N GLU A 22 -3.45 49.99 -38.27
CA GLU A 22 -2.20 49.91 -39.03
C GLU A 22 -1.58 51.28 -39.25
N THR A 23 -0.37 51.55 -38.70
CA THR A 23 0.55 52.47 -39.34
C THR A 23 2.00 52.01 -39.16
N GLY A 24 2.66 51.83 -40.27
CA GLY A 24 3.92 51.17 -40.50
C GLY A 24 5.13 51.67 -39.72
N GLY A 25 5.93 50.69 -39.34
CA GLY A 25 7.32 50.84 -38.93
C GLY A 25 8.02 49.48 -39.18
N THR A 26 8.91 49.47 -40.18
CA THR A 26 9.78 48.37 -40.51
C THR A 26 10.77 48.08 -39.38
N GLY A 27 10.60 46.96 -38.69
CA GLY A 27 11.58 46.47 -37.74
C GLY A 27 11.28 44.99 -37.44
N ALA A 28 12.21 44.16 -37.76
CA ALA A 28 12.37 42.70 -37.48
C ALA A 28 11.15 41.97 -36.92
N SER A 29 10.58 41.06 -37.72
CA SER A 29 9.57 40.09 -37.31
C SER A 29 10.18 39.09 -36.32
N GLY A 30 10.16 39.40 -35.03
CA GLY A 30 10.19 38.37 -34.01
C GLY A 30 8.81 37.69 -34.04
N GLU A 31 8.75 36.40 -34.25
CA GLU A 31 7.53 35.61 -33.97
C GLU A 31 7.16 35.89 -32.51
N ALA A 32 5.92 36.32 -32.27
CA ALA A 32 5.41 36.46 -30.92
C ALA A 32 5.52 35.06 -30.22
N ALA A 33 6.17 35.05 -29.06
CA ALA A 33 6.34 33.77 -28.33
C ALA A 33 4.98 33.10 -28.16
N GLN A 34 4.89 31.90 -28.65
CA GLN A 34 3.64 31.13 -28.56
C GLN A 34 3.47 30.63 -27.13
N MET A 35 2.39 31.02 -26.45
CA MET A 35 2.04 30.52 -25.11
C MET A 35 2.07 29.00 -25.08
N PRO A 36 2.64 28.36 -24.02
CA PRO A 36 2.61 26.91 -23.84
C PRO A 36 1.18 26.40 -23.74
N ALA A 37 0.92 25.23 -24.36
CA ALA A 37 -0.39 24.60 -24.34
C ALA A 37 -0.57 23.75 -23.07
N TYR A 38 -1.03 24.33 -22.00
CA TYR A 38 -1.48 23.59 -20.81
C TYR A 38 -2.77 22.82 -21.10
N SER A 39 -3.12 21.87 -20.25
CA SER A 39 -4.27 20.98 -20.44
C SER A 39 -5.58 21.75 -20.60
N SER A 40 -5.74 22.91 -19.95
CA SER A 40 -6.90 23.82 -20.09
C SER A 40 -6.63 25.13 -19.33
N GLY A 41 -7.49 26.14 -19.55
CA GLY A 41 -7.40 27.44 -18.93
C GLY A 41 -6.73 28.51 -19.80
N SER A 42 -6.83 29.74 -19.38
CA SER A 42 -6.24 30.92 -20.03
C SER A 42 -5.17 31.61 -19.17
N GLY A 43 -4.87 31.07 -17.98
CA GLY A 43 -3.90 31.61 -17.04
C GLY A 43 -4.37 32.82 -16.24
N THR A 44 -5.67 33.14 -16.29
CA THR A 44 -6.25 34.22 -15.48
C THR A 44 -6.71 33.75 -14.11
N ILE A 45 -6.95 34.64 -13.16
CA ILE A 45 -7.45 34.30 -11.82
C ILE A 45 -8.78 33.54 -11.85
N THR A 46 -9.64 33.82 -12.83
CA THR A 46 -10.96 33.17 -12.97
C THR A 46 -10.91 31.94 -13.84
N ASP A 47 -9.87 31.76 -14.63
CA ASP A 47 -9.65 30.65 -15.53
C ASP A 47 -8.15 30.27 -15.54
N PRO A 48 -7.61 29.72 -14.43
CA PRO A 48 -6.21 29.39 -14.31
C PRO A 48 -5.82 28.24 -15.25
N TRP A 49 -4.55 28.20 -15.65
CA TRP A 49 -4.02 27.01 -16.33
C TRP A 49 -4.05 25.81 -15.40
N LEU A 50 -4.59 24.69 -15.91
CA LEU A 50 -4.75 23.51 -15.11
C LEU A 50 -3.50 22.62 -15.17
N ILE A 51 -3.01 22.24 -14.02
CA ILE A 51 -1.95 21.24 -13.82
C ILE A 51 -2.66 19.92 -13.42
N SER A 52 -2.98 19.11 -14.42
CA SER A 52 -3.75 17.88 -14.28
C SER A 52 -2.91 16.62 -14.44
N SER A 53 -1.62 16.79 -14.72
CA SER A 53 -0.66 15.69 -14.90
C SER A 53 0.76 16.12 -14.54
N VAL A 54 1.63 15.13 -14.32
CA VAL A 54 3.07 15.35 -14.15
C VAL A 54 3.66 16.09 -15.36
N LYS A 55 3.13 15.85 -16.57
CA LYS A 55 3.59 16.55 -17.78
C LYS A 55 3.26 18.04 -17.77
N ASP A 56 2.11 18.44 -17.24
CA ASP A 56 1.77 19.86 -17.12
C ASP A 56 2.71 20.55 -16.12
N LEU A 57 3.06 19.87 -15.02
CA LEU A 57 4.00 20.37 -14.05
C LEU A 57 5.42 20.46 -14.63
N GLN A 58 5.86 19.46 -15.42
CA GLN A 58 7.14 19.49 -16.15
C GLN A 58 7.16 20.61 -17.21
N LEU A 59 6.04 20.86 -17.87
CA LEU A 59 5.93 21.96 -18.83
C LEU A 59 6.12 23.31 -18.14
N LEU A 60 5.51 23.51 -16.98
CA LEU A 60 5.73 24.73 -16.16
C LEU A 60 7.21 24.85 -15.78
N ALA A 61 7.82 23.79 -15.28
CA ALA A 61 9.23 23.78 -14.90
C ALA A 61 10.14 24.10 -16.10
N SER A 62 9.96 23.42 -17.24
CA SER A 62 10.80 23.63 -18.42
C SER A 62 10.67 25.04 -18.98
N THR A 63 9.45 25.58 -19.07
CA THR A 63 9.19 26.93 -19.62
C THR A 63 9.85 28.03 -18.78
N ILE A 64 9.82 27.89 -17.45
CA ILE A 64 10.53 28.82 -16.56
C ILE A 64 12.06 28.63 -16.72
N ASN A 65 12.51 27.39 -16.68
CA ASN A 65 13.92 27.04 -16.58
C ASN A 65 14.72 27.26 -17.88
N ASP A 66 14.06 27.23 -19.04
CA ASP A 66 14.69 27.56 -20.34
C ASP A 66 14.58 29.06 -20.73
N GLY A 67 13.94 29.87 -19.85
CA GLY A 67 13.76 31.27 -20.02
C GLY A 67 12.67 31.67 -21.04
N SER A 68 11.92 30.71 -21.59
CA SER A 68 10.83 31.00 -22.54
C SER A 68 9.65 31.72 -21.87
N ALA A 69 9.53 31.62 -20.54
CA ALA A 69 8.55 32.39 -19.76
C ALA A 69 8.92 33.88 -19.55
N ALA A 70 10.11 34.31 -19.90
CA ALA A 70 10.56 35.68 -19.65
C ALA A 70 9.70 36.77 -20.34
N GLU A 71 9.01 36.41 -21.43
CA GLU A 71 8.10 37.31 -22.16
C GLU A 71 6.64 37.27 -21.61
N PHE A 72 6.33 36.36 -20.66
CA PHE A 72 4.97 36.19 -20.14
C PHE A 72 4.77 37.03 -18.87
N ASP A 73 4.27 38.23 -19.02
CA ASP A 73 3.91 39.16 -17.95
C ASP A 73 2.47 39.67 -18.18
N ALA A 74 1.55 39.29 -17.31
CA ALA A 74 0.14 39.71 -17.41
C ALA A 74 -0.11 41.08 -16.76
N ASP A 75 0.83 41.55 -15.92
CA ASP A 75 0.66 42.82 -15.15
C ASP A 75 1.53 43.94 -15.66
N CYS A 76 1.56 44.14 -17.01
CA CYS A 76 2.34 45.14 -17.71
C CYS A 76 1.96 46.60 -17.33
N THR A 77 1.65 46.87 -16.07
CA THR A 77 1.40 48.24 -15.60
C THR A 77 2.70 49.01 -15.35
N GLY A 78 3.52 49.07 -16.38
CA GLY A 78 4.68 49.90 -16.58
C GLY A 78 5.01 50.94 -15.51
N THR A 79 5.59 50.51 -14.42
CA THR A 79 6.38 51.40 -13.55
C THR A 79 7.79 50.84 -13.44
N GLY A 80 8.56 51.19 -14.46
CA GLY A 80 10.01 51.32 -14.47
C GLY A 80 10.84 50.37 -13.61
N GLU A 81 11.71 49.64 -14.31
CA GLU A 81 12.80 48.79 -13.86
C GLU A 81 12.46 47.31 -13.58
N GLY A 82 12.31 46.58 -14.66
CA GLY A 82 12.90 45.24 -14.76
C GLY A 82 12.35 44.13 -13.88
N ILE A 83 11.03 43.94 -13.77
CA ILE A 83 10.49 42.64 -13.36
C ILE A 83 10.36 41.84 -14.65
N PRO A 84 11.18 40.82 -14.90
CA PRO A 84 11.03 39.97 -16.08
C PRO A 84 9.75 39.17 -15.97
N GLY A 85 9.11 38.86 -17.09
CA GLY A 85 7.86 38.16 -17.22
C GLY A 85 7.69 36.95 -16.29
N ASN A 86 8.31 35.85 -16.57
CA ASN A 86 8.32 34.64 -15.71
C ASN A 86 6.94 34.26 -15.13
N TYR A 87 5.89 34.46 -15.93
CA TYR A 87 4.49 34.29 -15.57
C TYR A 87 3.95 35.23 -14.49
N HIS A 88 4.54 36.39 -14.29
CA HIS A 88 4.01 37.41 -13.38
C HIS A 88 2.55 37.73 -13.70
N GLY A 89 1.67 37.64 -12.69
CA GLY A 89 0.20 37.85 -12.85
C GLY A 89 -0.55 36.68 -13.47
N TYR A 90 0.10 35.57 -13.83
CA TYR A 90 -0.58 34.37 -14.30
C TYR A 90 -0.88 33.37 -13.19
N TYR A 91 -1.94 32.58 -13.37
CA TYR A 91 -2.48 31.66 -12.37
C TYR A 91 -2.46 30.22 -12.87
N PHE A 92 -2.02 29.33 -12.00
CA PHE A 92 -1.95 27.88 -12.20
C PHE A 92 -2.74 27.17 -11.11
N LYS A 93 -3.45 26.11 -11.45
CA LYS A 93 -4.21 25.31 -10.49
C LYS A 93 -4.02 23.83 -10.70
N GLN A 94 -3.51 23.16 -9.67
CA GLN A 94 -3.44 21.70 -9.64
C GLN A 94 -4.84 21.11 -9.43
N THR A 95 -5.15 20.01 -10.11
CA THR A 95 -6.49 19.41 -10.12
C THR A 95 -6.51 17.95 -9.72
N THR A 96 -5.35 17.37 -9.41
CA THR A 96 -5.17 15.98 -8.98
C THR A 96 -3.88 15.82 -8.19
N ASP A 97 -3.77 14.73 -7.43
CA ASP A 97 -2.49 14.34 -6.84
C ASP A 97 -1.48 13.98 -7.92
N LEU A 98 -0.22 14.39 -7.73
CA LEU A 98 0.88 14.14 -8.66
C LEU A 98 1.95 13.27 -8.00
N ASP A 99 2.21 12.11 -8.56
CA ASP A 99 3.29 11.21 -8.13
C ASP A 99 4.49 11.37 -9.06
N LEU A 100 5.59 11.91 -8.54
CA LEU A 100 6.83 12.14 -9.28
C LEU A 100 7.80 10.96 -9.21
N SER A 101 7.41 9.81 -8.70
CA SER A 101 8.28 8.62 -8.57
C SER A 101 8.83 8.10 -9.92
N SER A 102 8.20 8.46 -11.04
CA SER A 102 8.67 8.13 -12.39
C SER A 102 9.71 9.11 -12.94
N ILE A 103 9.95 10.22 -12.25
CA ILE A 103 10.95 11.23 -12.62
C ILE A 103 12.22 10.92 -11.84
N GLU A 104 13.28 10.56 -12.53
CA GLU A 104 14.56 10.20 -11.89
C GLU A 104 15.18 11.37 -11.15
N ASN A 105 15.11 12.57 -11.73
CA ASN A 105 15.57 13.81 -11.11
C ASN A 105 14.61 14.96 -11.48
N TRP A 106 13.98 15.54 -10.48
CA TRP A 106 13.09 16.68 -10.64
C TRP A 106 13.91 17.98 -10.74
N ASP A 107 13.75 18.70 -11.85
CA ASP A 107 14.27 20.08 -11.97
C ASP A 107 13.30 21.03 -11.26
N PRO A 108 13.73 21.78 -10.24
CA PRO A 108 12.86 22.71 -9.54
C PRO A 108 12.27 23.77 -10.49
N ILE A 109 11.02 24.18 -10.25
CA ILE A 109 10.39 25.25 -11.01
C ILE A 109 11.07 26.58 -10.64
N GLY A 110 11.84 27.15 -11.58
CA GLY A 110 12.69 28.31 -11.32
C GLY A 110 13.89 28.00 -10.44
N TYR A 111 15.07 27.89 -10.99
CA TYR A 111 16.25 27.43 -10.23
C TYR A 111 17.28 28.51 -9.93
N SER A 112 17.03 29.75 -10.31
CA SER A 112 17.97 30.88 -10.09
C SER A 112 17.28 32.23 -9.98
N GLY A 113 18.03 33.25 -9.58
CA GLY A 113 17.55 34.64 -9.54
C GLY A 113 17.19 35.23 -10.91
N SER A 114 17.57 34.60 -12.02
CA SER A 114 17.19 35.00 -13.38
C SER A 114 16.06 34.15 -13.96
N CYS A 115 15.89 32.92 -13.45
CA CYS A 115 14.87 31.95 -13.87
C CYS A 115 13.99 31.60 -12.66
N TYR A 116 13.23 32.56 -12.14
CA TYR A 116 12.33 32.37 -10.99
C TYR A 116 10.88 32.28 -11.44
N PHE A 117 10.03 31.71 -10.60
CA PHE A 117 8.59 31.71 -10.80
C PHE A 117 7.95 32.95 -10.17
N ALA A 118 7.27 33.77 -10.97
CA ALA A 118 6.58 34.97 -10.51
C ALA A 118 5.04 34.86 -10.54
N GLY A 119 4.51 33.74 -10.97
CA GLY A 119 3.08 33.50 -11.04
C GLY A 119 2.44 33.09 -9.71
N HIS A 120 1.17 32.69 -9.79
CA HIS A 120 0.39 32.22 -8.67
C HIS A 120 0.04 30.74 -8.84
N TYR A 121 0.57 29.87 -7.99
CA TYR A 121 0.30 28.44 -8.01
C TYR A 121 -0.67 28.06 -6.89
N ASP A 122 -1.82 27.51 -7.28
CA ASP A 122 -2.80 26.92 -6.35
C ASP A 122 -2.76 25.38 -6.45
N GLY A 123 -2.21 24.73 -5.44
CA GLY A 123 -2.17 23.27 -5.34
C GLY A 123 -3.56 22.61 -5.19
N GLY A 124 -4.63 23.41 -5.04
CA GLY A 124 -6.01 22.92 -4.98
C GLY A 124 -6.32 21.97 -3.80
N GLY A 125 -5.43 21.87 -2.82
CA GLY A 125 -5.48 20.93 -1.73
C GLY A 125 -4.93 19.53 -2.09
N TYR A 126 -4.36 19.38 -3.28
CA TYR A 126 -3.76 18.12 -3.76
C TYR A 126 -2.29 17.98 -3.32
N THR A 127 -1.78 16.77 -3.47
CA THR A 127 -0.44 16.39 -3.07
C THR A 127 0.49 16.26 -4.28
N ILE A 128 1.76 16.70 -4.12
CA ILE A 128 2.90 16.27 -4.93
C ILE A 128 3.74 15.33 -4.07
N SER A 129 4.00 14.12 -4.57
CA SER A 129 4.68 13.07 -3.79
C SER A 129 5.85 12.46 -4.52
N ASN A 130 6.79 11.88 -3.73
CA ASN A 130 7.91 11.07 -4.19
C ASN A 130 8.84 11.82 -5.17
N ALA A 131 8.94 13.14 -5.06
CA ALA A 131 9.87 13.94 -5.84
C ALA A 131 11.30 13.69 -5.35
N THR A 132 12.23 13.41 -6.28
CA THR A 132 13.66 13.34 -6.01
C THR A 132 14.37 14.42 -6.82
N SER A 133 15.19 15.26 -6.18
CA SER A 133 16.00 16.26 -6.86
C SER A 133 17.40 16.28 -6.28
N THR A 134 18.40 16.24 -7.15
CA THR A 134 19.82 16.47 -6.79
C THR A 134 20.22 17.95 -6.87
N GLY A 135 19.20 18.81 -7.00
CA GLY A 135 19.39 20.24 -7.19
C GLY A 135 19.80 20.61 -8.61
N LYS A 136 19.58 21.86 -8.93
CA LYS A 136 20.01 22.44 -10.20
C LYS A 136 20.93 23.63 -9.91
N ASN A 137 22.09 23.61 -10.52
CA ASN A 137 23.05 24.72 -10.45
C ASN A 137 22.78 25.71 -11.56
N ASP A 138 22.88 27.00 -11.24
CA ASP A 138 22.91 28.05 -12.24
C ASP A 138 24.33 28.33 -12.76
N ASP A 139 24.47 29.30 -13.68
CA ASP A 139 25.76 29.64 -14.29
C ASP A 139 26.75 30.26 -13.29
N GLU A 140 26.28 30.76 -12.15
CA GLU A 140 27.08 31.33 -11.08
C GLU A 140 27.45 30.28 -10.01
N GLY A 141 26.90 29.05 -10.11
CA GLY A 141 27.19 27.92 -9.23
C GLY A 141 26.33 27.87 -7.98
N TYR A 142 25.19 28.59 -7.93
CA TYR A 142 24.16 28.42 -6.90
C TYR A 142 23.35 27.18 -7.17
N ALA A 143 23.05 26.41 -6.15
CA ALA A 143 22.20 25.22 -6.27
C ALA A 143 20.87 25.37 -5.56
N THR A 144 19.79 24.93 -6.19
CA THR A 144 18.45 24.91 -5.59
C THR A 144 17.80 23.53 -5.70
N ALA A 145 17.12 23.08 -4.64
CA ALA A 145 16.33 21.85 -4.61
C ALA A 145 15.01 22.08 -3.87
N GLY A 146 13.91 21.63 -4.46
CA GLY A 146 12.55 21.78 -3.97
C GLY A 146 11.53 21.46 -5.06
N ILE A 147 10.23 21.57 -4.80
CA ILE A 147 9.24 21.59 -5.89
C ILE A 147 9.45 22.86 -6.71
N PHE A 148 9.57 24.00 -6.04
CA PHE A 148 10.02 25.26 -6.62
C PHE A 148 11.45 25.55 -6.17
N GLY A 149 12.27 26.05 -7.08
CA GLY A 149 13.60 26.58 -6.74
C GLY A 149 13.48 27.99 -6.19
N TRP A 150 13.16 28.96 -7.06
CA TRP A 150 12.93 30.38 -6.69
C TRP A 150 11.49 30.77 -6.98
N VAL A 151 10.83 31.34 -5.99
CA VAL A 151 9.55 32.04 -6.15
C VAL A 151 9.76 33.51 -5.75
N ALA A 152 9.52 34.42 -6.70
CA ALA A 152 9.67 35.81 -6.46
C ALA A 152 8.43 36.60 -6.94
N PHE A 153 7.89 37.47 -6.12
CA PHE A 153 6.73 38.33 -6.42
C PHE A 153 5.42 37.59 -6.73
N GLY A 154 5.41 36.28 -6.51
CA GLY A 154 4.29 35.40 -6.77
C GLY A 154 3.70 34.76 -5.52
N SER A 155 2.99 33.64 -5.69
CA SER A 155 2.46 32.88 -4.55
C SER A 155 2.38 31.38 -4.80
N VAL A 156 2.52 30.60 -3.72
CA VAL A 156 2.25 29.16 -3.71
C VAL A 156 1.25 28.88 -2.59
N LYS A 157 0.12 28.25 -2.92
CA LYS A 157 -0.90 27.94 -1.90
C LYS A 157 -1.55 26.59 -2.06
N ASN A 158 -2.15 26.09 -0.97
CA ASN A 158 -2.94 24.87 -0.92
C ASN A 158 -2.18 23.64 -1.44
N LEU A 159 -0.90 23.51 -1.18
CA LEU A 159 -0.03 22.45 -1.68
C LEU A 159 0.48 21.57 -0.55
N THR A 160 0.33 20.25 -0.72
CA THR A 160 0.97 19.26 0.15
C THR A 160 2.12 18.58 -0.58
N VAL A 161 3.31 18.51 0.05
CA VAL A 161 4.47 17.76 -0.45
C VAL A 161 4.72 16.56 0.48
N LYS A 162 4.88 15.37 -0.08
CA LYS A 162 5.10 14.14 0.71
C LYS A 162 6.22 13.28 0.15
N ASN A 163 7.00 12.68 1.06
CA ASN A 163 8.03 11.70 0.74
C ASN A 163 9.04 12.21 -0.30
N ALA A 164 9.36 13.49 -0.27
CA ALA A 164 10.36 14.07 -1.16
C ALA A 164 11.78 13.77 -0.64
N ASP A 165 12.76 13.70 -1.57
CA ASP A 165 14.20 13.58 -1.28
C ASP A 165 14.94 14.67 -2.07
N PHE A 166 15.18 15.80 -1.44
CA PHE A 166 15.78 17.00 -2.05
C PHE A 166 17.19 17.22 -1.54
N PHE A 167 18.12 17.27 -2.45
CA PHE A 167 19.54 17.51 -2.17
C PHE A 167 20.09 18.63 -3.04
N ALA A 168 20.51 19.73 -2.45
CA ALA A 168 21.17 20.85 -3.14
C ALA A 168 22.68 20.86 -2.83
N GLU A 169 23.50 20.79 -3.86
CA GLU A 169 24.97 20.87 -3.77
C GLU A 169 25.48 21.96 -4.70
N GLY A 170 25.95 23.08 -4.11
CA GLY A 170 26.43 24.22 -4.87
C GLY A 170 27.84 24.03 -5.42
N ASN A 171 28.06 24.39 -6.68
CA ASN A 171 29.37 24.41 -7.35
C ASN A 171 30.07 25.77 -7.09
N ASN A 172 30.80 25.86 -5.98
CA ASN A 172 31.52 27.07 -5.57
C ASN A 172 30.65 28.27 -5.12
N ASN A 173 29.35 28.11 -4.93
CA ASN A 173 28.46 29.14 -4.42
C ASN A 173 27.45 28.54 -3.40
N MET A 174 26.48 29.33 -2.92
CA MET A 174 25.49 28.92 -1.93
C MET A 174 24.57 27.82 -2.45
N SER A 175 24.02 27.03 -1.55
CA SER A 175 23.00 26.03 -1.88
C SER A 175 21.76 26.20 -1.00
N TYR A 176 20.59 25.98 -1.61
CA TYR A 176 19.31 26.21 -0.99
C TYR A 176 18.41 24.98 -1.19
N ALA A 177 17.87 24.43 -0.12
CA ALA A 177 16.93 23.33 -0.18
C ALA A 177 15.68 23.60 0.66
N GLY A 178 14.51 23.38 0.07
CA GLY A 178 13.23 23.53 0.77
C GLY A 178 12.20 22.54 0.30
N GLY A 179 11.30 22.15 1.19
CA GLY A 179 10.28 21.14 0.86
C GLY A 179 9.24 21.64 -0.14
N VAL A 180 8.87 22.91 -0.09
CA VAL A 180 8.00 23.57 -1.08
C VAL A 180 8.85 24.37 -2.06
N LEU A 181 9.69 25.27 -1.55
CA LEU A 181 10.54 26.14 -2.37
C LEU A 181 11.91 26.33 -1.71
N ALA A 182 12.95 26.42 -2.53
CA ALA A 182 14.29 26.65 -2.01
C ALA A 182 14.49 28.10 -1.57
N VAL A 183 14.01 29.07 -2.37
CA VAL A 183 14.13 30.52 -2.12
C VAL A 183 12.76 31.19 -2.25
N ALA A 184 12.37 31.92 -1.21
CA ALA A 184 11.18 32.79 -1.18
C ALA A 184 11.61 34.24 -1.21
N TYR A 185 11.20 35.02 -2.23
CA TYR A 185 11.52 36.41 -2.37
C TYR A 185 10.28 37.27 -2.58
N SER A 186 9.94 38.14 -1.63
CA SER A 186 8.74 39.00 -1.69
C SER A 186 7.48 38.23 -2.15
N CYS A 187 7.28 37.04 -1.63
CA CYS A 187 6.20 36.12 -2.04
C CYS A 187 5.31 35.67 -0.88
N THR A 188 4.18 35.07 -1.21
CA THR A 188 3.24 34.51 -0.24
C THR A 188 3.15 33.01 -0.35
N VAL A 189 3.28 32.31 0.78
CA VAL A 189 3.10 30.85 0.90
C VAL A 189 1.96 30.59 1.88
N GLU A 190 0.85 30.04 1.39
CA GLU A 190 -0.36 29.86 2.19
C GLU A 190 -0.86 28.41 2.14
N ASN A 191 -1.23 27.86 3.29
CA ASN A 191 -1.83 26.52 3.41
C ASN A 191 -0.98 25.45 2.70
N CYS A 192 0.35 25.49 2.93
CA CYS A 192 1.31 24.52 2.36
C CYS A 192 1.90 23.63 3.45
N SER A 193 2.01 22.35 3.17
CA SER A 193 2.50 21.39 4.15
C SER A 193 3.51 20.41 3.55
N VAL A 194 4.53 20.04 4.33
CA VAL A 194 5.56 19.08 3.93
C VAL A 194 5.63 17.95 4.95
N TYR A 195 5.53 16.71 4.47
CA TYR A 195 5.51 15.53 5.32
C TYR A 195 6.54 14.48 4.90
N ASN A 196 7.18 13.83 5.88
CA ASN A 196 8.02 12.64 5.72
C ASN A 196 9.12 12.79 4.64
N SER A 197 9.66 13.99 4.48
CA SER A 197 10.60 14.33 3.42
C SER A 197 12.03 14.48 3.96
N LYS A 198 13.00 14.24 3.10
CA LYS A 198 14.41 14.56 3.36
C LYS A 198 14.77 15.79 2.57
N ILE A 199 15.37 16.74 3.23
CA ILE A 199 15.76 18.04 2.64
C ILE A 199 17.19 18.32 3.07
N GLU A 200 18.09 18.38 2.12
CA GLU A 200 19.51 18.48 2.38
C GLU A 200 20.15 19.56 1.51
N SER A 201 20.99 20.40 2.15
CA SER A 201 21.80 21.40 1.47
C SER A 201 23.25 21.27 1.95
N ARG A 202 24.14 20.93 1.04
CA ARG A 202 25.58 20.75 1.31
C ARG A 202 26.43 21.43 0.28
N ARG A 203 27.73 21.43 0.54
CA ARG A 203 28.74 21.95 -0.34
C ARG A 203 30.08 21.25 -0.21
N GLU A 204 30.80 21.20 -1.31
CA GLU A 204 32.25 20.96 -1.36
C GLU A 204 33.03 22.07 -0.62
N PRO A 205 34.24 21.80 -0.13
CA PRO A 205 34.88 22.51 1.00
C PRO A 205 35.37 23.96 0.72
N ASN A 206 34.47 24.93 0.58
CA ASN A 206 34.80 26.36 0.59
C ASN A 206 33.66 27.19 1.22
N ASP A 207 33.97 28.38 1.72
CA ASP A 207 33.31 29.24 2.70
C ASP A 207 31.91 29.85 2.44
N ASN A 208 31.04 29.31 1.60
CA ASN A 208 29.73 29.89 1.38
C ASN A 208 28.61 29.16 2.11
N SER A 209 27.51 29.84 2.41
CA SER A 209 26.44 29.33 3.26
C SER A 209 25.50 28.34 2.55
N ASN A 210 25.04 27.38 3.29
CA ASN A 210 24.13 26.33 2.83
C ASN A 210 22.87 26.35 3.69
N TYR A 211 21.71 26.43 3.03
CA TYR A 211 20.44 26.68 3.69
C TYR A 211 19.46 25.54 3.44
N ALA A 212 18.94 24.95 4.51
CA ALA A 212 17.91 23.91 4.38
C ALA A 212 16.74 24.19 5.33
N GLY A 213 15.52 24.10 4.82
CA GLY A 213 14.32 24.25 5.63
C GLY A 213 13.20 23.29 5.23
N GLY A 214 12.37 22.94 6.18
CA GLY A 214 11.26 22.03 5.95
C GLY A 214 10.24 22.56 4.93
N ILE A 215 10.02 23.87 4.91
CA ILE A 215 9.18 24.56 3.93
C ILE A 215 10.06 25.28 2.91
N THR A 216 11.00 26.12 3.39
CA THR A 216 11.87 26.89 2.50
C THR A 216 13.30 26.96 3.04
N GLY A 217 14.30 26.98 2.12
CA GLY A 217 15.71 27.12 2.47
C GLY A 217 16.04 28.51 3.00
N ILE A 218 15.64 29.56 2.28
CA ILE A 218 15.82 30.95 2.67
C ILE A 218 14.63 31.80 2.25
N ALA A 219 14.32 32.87 3.01
CA ALA A 219 13.28 33.81 2.65
C ALA A 219 13.75 35.27 2.82
N PHE A 220 13.20 36.11 1.93
CA PHE A 220 13.39 37.56 1.88
C PHE A 220 12.01 38.21 1.82
N ASP A 221 11.66 39.07 2.76
CA ASP A 221 10.42 39.89 2.76
C ASP A 221 9.17 39.06 2.36
N SER A 222 8.98 37.91 2.95
CA SER A 222 7.94 36.95 2.53
C SER A 222 6.95 36.62 3.65
N SER A 223 5.75 36.17 3.28
CA SER A 223 4.73 35.79 4.24
C SER A 223 4.32 34.33 4.14
N PHE A 224 4.19 33.72 5.30
CA PHE A 224 3.80 32.31 5.45
C PHE A 224 2.53 32.22 6.34
N GLU A 225 1.46 31.66 5.80
CA GLU A 225 0.23 31.49 6.54
C GLU A 225 -0.26 30.03 6.46
N LYS A 226 -0.65 29.44 7.61
CA LYS A 226 -1.15 28.07 7.72
C LYS A 226 -0.23 27.05 7.05
N CYS A 227 1.06 27.13 7.30
CA CYS A 227 2.03 26.20 6.74
C CYS A 227 2.58 25.26 7.80
N ALA A 228 2.85 24.01 7.42
CA ALA A 228 3.30 22.97 8.33
C ALA A 228 4.47 22.15 7.79
N SER A 229 5.45 21.89 8.65
CA SER A 229 6.56 20.98 8.40
C SER A 229 6.52 19.83 9.41
N VAL A 230 6.29 18.58 8.94
CA VAL A 230 6.00 17.45 9.84
C VAL A 230 6.80 16.21 9.47
N LYS A 231 7.51 15.66 10.45
CA LYS A 231 8.31 14.42 10.31
C LYS A 231 9.36 14.49 9.21
N ASN A 232 9.91 15.66 8.96
CA ASN A 232 10.95 15.85 7.95
C ASN A 232 12.34 15.69 8.56
N THR A 233 13.28 15.22 7.76
CA THR A 233 14.71 15.18 8.10
C THR A 233 15.42 16.27 7.30
N ILE A 234 15.95 17.28 7.99
CA ILE A 234 16.64 18.41 7.39
C ILE A 234 18.13 18.30 7.70
N ARG A 235 18.98 18.35 6.68
CA ARG A 235 20.43 18.36 6.83
C ARG A 235 21.03 19.58 6.13
N HIS A 236 21.97 20.26 6.79
CA HIS A 236 22.52 21.50 6.26
C HIS A 236 23.99 21.70 6.62
N GLY A 237 24.73 22.41 5.77
CA GLY A 237 26.12 22.76 6.01
C GLY A 237 26.32 24.01 6.84
N SER A 238 25.35 24.95 6.87
CA SER A 238 25.45 26.20 7.62
C SER A 238 24.20 26.53 8.41
N PHE A 239 23.04 26.65 7.76
CA PHE A 239 21.80 27.11 8.39
C PHE A 239 20.65 26.15 8.09
N GLY A 240 20.04 25.61 9.13
CA GLY A 240 18.92 24.67 9.00
C GLY A 240 17.81 24.91 9.98
N GLY A 241 16.58 24.87 9.50
CA GLY A 241 15.38 24.97 10.33
C GLY A 241 14.33 23.94 9.99
N GLY A 242 13.60 23.52 10.98
CA GLY A 242 12.46 22.64 10.78
C GLY A 242 11.42 23.24 9.83
N PHE A 243 11.31 24.56 9.78
CA PHE A 243 10.46 25.30 8.87
C PHE A 243 11.28 26.01 7.78
N ILE A 244 12.23 26.86 8.21
CA ILE A 244 13.03 27.69 7.33
C ILE A 244 14.51 27.68 7.73
N GLY A 245 15.42 27.59 6.75
CA GLY A 245 16.86 27.60 7.00
C GLY A 245 17.36 28.97 7.46
N SER A 246 17.04 30.04 6.75
CA SER A 246 17.42 31.42 7.13
C SER A 246 16.43 32.46 6.63
N LEU A 247 16.47 33.61 7.28
CA LEU A 247 15.88 34.87 6.81
C LEU A 247 17.00 35.84 6.47
N ASP A 248 16.82 36.63 5.42
CA ASP A 248 17.74 37.66 5.00
C ASP A 248 16.96 38.82 4.36
N ASN A 249 17.44 40.08 4.56
CA ASN A 249 16.89 41.31 3.96
C ASN A 249 15.36 41.42 3.94
N GLY A 250 14.79 42.06 4.94
CA GLY A 250 13.36 42.37 5.06
C GLY A 250 12.60 41.42 6.00
N ASP A 251 11.49 41.93 6.49
CA ASP A 251 10.70 41.24 7.53
C ASP A 251 9.83 40.14 6.94
N SER A 252 9.87 38.95 7.54
CA SER A 252 9.02 37.84 7.14
C SER A 252 8.00 37.51 8.23
N ASN A 253 6.75 37.30 7.81
CA ASN A 253 5.63 37.04 8.69
C ASN A 253 5.22 35.55 8.68
N PHE A 254 5.04 34.99 9.85
CA PHE A 254 4.58 33.60 10.04
C PHE A 254 3.30 33.62 10.87
N THR A 255 2.19 33.21 10.28
CA THR A 255 0.91 33.19 10.94
C THR A 255 0.28 31.79 10.86
N ASN A 256 -0.11 31.23 12.00
CA ASN A 256 -0.67 29.89 12.10
C ASN A 256 0.25 28.81 11.49
N CYS A 257 1.56 28.94 11.72
CA CYS A 257 2.54 27.98 11.19
C CYS A 257 3.07 27.04 12.26
N TYR A 258 3.42 25.82 11.87
CA TYR A 258 3.99 24.90 12.85
C TYR A 258 5.02 23.93 12.29
N VAL A 259 5.85 23.41 13.21
CA VAL A 259 6.78 22.31 12.96
C VAL A 259 6.55 21.21 13.98
N ALA A 260 6.48 19.96 13.52
CA ALA A 260 6.28 18.84 14.43
C ALA A 260 7.12 17.62 14.04
N ASN A 261 7.77 17.00 15.03
CA ASN A 261 8.53 15.75 14.91
C ASN A 261 9.63 15.80 13.81
N CYS A 262 10.24 16.95 13.57
CA CYS A 262 11.31 17.10 12.59
C CYS A 262 12.69 16.86 13.23
N ILE A 263 13.64 16.38 12.42
CA ILE A 263 15.05 16.22 12.79
C ILE A 263 15.86 17.20 11.95
N VAL A 264 16.56 18.15 12.61
CA VAL A 264 17.45 19.10 11.97
C VAL A 264 18.90 18.76 12.34
N THR A 265 19.73 18.51 11.35
CA THR A 265 21.10 18.05 11.57
C THR A 265 22.09 18.96 10.86
N GLY A 266 22.97 19.59 11.65
CA GLY A 266 24.10 20.35 11.13
C GLY A 266 25.26 19.41 10.77
N CYS A 267 25.83 19.57 9.58
CA CYS A 267 26.97 18.79 9.11
C CYS A 267 28.05 19.73 8.54
N SER A 268 28.97 20.19 9.39
CA SER A 268 30.10 21.01 8.96
C SER A 268 31.29 20.13 8.53
N ASP A 269 31.76 20.29 7.30
CA ASP A 269 32.91 19.56 6.77
C ASP A 269 34.25 20.16 7.19
N THR A 270 34.27 21.35 7.77
CA THR A 270 35.48 22.06 8.20
C THR A 270 35.39 22.49 9.67
N ALA A 271 36.52 22.47 10.38
CA ALA A 271 36.58 22.91 11.77
C ALA A 271 36.41 24.44 11.97
N SER A 272 36.40 25.19 10.88
CA SER A 272 36.27 26.68 10.90
C SER A 272 34.82 27.14 10.71
N ASN A 273 33.89 26.28 10.29
CA ASN A 273 32.52 26.64 10.01
C ASN A 273 31.59 26.15 11.12
N SER A 274 30.78 27.08 11.63
CA SER A 274 29.72 26.78 12.60
C SER A 274 28.42 26.45 11.88
N THR A 275 27.61 25.55 12.43
CA THR A 275 26.26 25.28 11.96
C THR A 275 25.21 25.82 12.94
N LEU A 276 24.12 26.37 12.39
CA LEU A 276 22.99 26.87 13.16
C LEU A 276 21.75 26.06 12.84
N SER A 277 21.26 25.32 13.81
CA SER A 277 20.11 24.42 13.68
C SER A 277 18.98 24.85 14.60
N GLY A 278 17.82 25.21 14.02
CA GLY A 278 16.61 25.56 14.77
C GLY A 278 15.45 24.61 14.50
N GLY A 279 14.65 24.35 15.49
CA GLY A 279 13.41 23.60 15.31
C GLY A 279 12.43 24.31 14.39
N PHE A 280 12.44 25.64 14.34
CA PHE A 280 11.66 26.45 13.41
C PHE A 280 12.56 27.16 12.39
N LEU A 281 13.43 28.02 12.83
CA LEU A 281 14.30 28.89 12.03
C LEU A 281 15.78 28.62 12.35
N GLY A 282 16.63 28.40 11.33
CA GLY A 282 18.06 28.20 11.53
C GLY A 282 18.80 29.49 11.90
N ALA A 283 18.54 30.56 11.19
CA ALA A 283 19.10 31.87 11.47
C ALA A 283 18.25 33.04 10.95
N SER A 284 18.38 34.21 11.56
CA SER A 284 17.95 35.49 10.99
C SER A 284 19.19 36.38 10.79
N MET A 285 19.51 36.73 9.53
CA MET A 285 20.74 37.41 9.16
C MET A 285 20.56 38.93 9.09
N ASP A 286 19.53 39.44 8.42
CA ASP A 286 19.20 40.86 8.30
C ASP A 286 17.71 41.02 7.95
N GLY A 287 16.83 40.60 8.84
CA GLY A 287 15.40 40.70 8.69
C GLY A 287 14.70 40.17 9.93
N ASP A 288 13.53 40.70 10.26
CA ASP A 288 12.77 40.27 11.42
C ASP A 288 11.82 39.11 11.11
N ALA A 289 11.82 38.10 11.96
CA ALA A 289 10.81 37.01 11.93
C ALA A 289 9.67 37.38 12.87
N ILE A 290 8.48 37.57 12.34
CA ILE A 290 7.28 37.90 13.13
C ILE A 290 6.37 36.68 13.23
N LEU A 291 6.28 36.09 14.42
CA LEU A 291 5.54 34.86 14.69
C LEU A 291 4.18 35.18 15.35
N ASN A 292 3.08 34.67 14.77
CA ASN A 292 1.73 34.76 15.32
C ASN A 292 1.06 33.38 15.29
N SER A 293 0.58 32.89 16.43
CA SER A 293 -0.08 31.59 16.56
C SER A 293 0.75 30.45 15.92
N CYS A 294 2.02 30.36 16.30
CA CYS A 294 2.97 29.39 15.78
C CYS A 294 3.43 28.43 16.88
N PHE A 295 3.79 27.20 16.50
CA PHE A 295 4.39 26.30 17.50
C PHE A 295 5.44 25.35 16.92
N VAL A 296 6.27 24.81 17.82
CA VAL A 296 7.22 23.72 17.57
C VAL A 296 6.91 22.58 18.54
N TYR A 297 6.73 21.38 18.02
CA TYR A 297 6.45 20.19 18.82
C TYR A 297 7.43 19.06 18.52
N ASP A 298 8.13 18.59 19.56
CA ASP A 298 9.02 17.43 19.55
C ASP A 298 10.00 17.39 18.37
N CYS A 299 10.64 18.54 18.10
CA CYS A 299 11.68 18.64 17.10
C CYS A 299 13.06 18.47 17.73
N VAL A 300 13.93 17.75 17.04
CA VAL A 300 15.30 17.47 17.47
C VAL A 300 16.26 18.24 16.56
N ALA A 301 17.02 19.17 17.13
CA ALA A 301 18.16 19.78 16.47
C ALA A 301 19.46 19.19 17.06
N GLN A 302 20.32 18.63 16.21
CA GLN A 302 21.50 17.87 16.65
C GLN A 302 22.67 17.98 15.66
N PRO A 303 23.94 17.81 16.13
CA PRO A 303 25.06 17.71 15.20
C PRO A 303 25.07 16.38 14.48
N ASP A 304 25.61 16.35 13.27
CA ASP A 304 26.06 15.10 12.66
C ASP A 304 27.30 14.59 13.43
N THR A 305 27.39 13.28 13.61
CA THR A 305 28.53 12.61 14.23
C THR A 305 29.84 12.85 13.47
N THR A 306 29.75 13.31 12.22
CA THR A 306 30.89 13.65 11.36
C THR A 306 31.19 15.14 11.31
N SER A 307 30.39 16.01 11.96
CA SER A 307 30.61 17.46 12.00
C SER A 307 31.95 17.78 12.65
N LYS A 308 32.70 18.71 12.02
CA LYS A 308 34.02 19.17 12.47
C LYS A 308 33.99 20.56 13.05
N GLY A 309 32.90 21.32 12.84
CA GLY A 309 32.71 22.68 13.30
C GLY A 309 32.01 22.78 14.66
N GLU A 310 31.83 24.01 15.13
CA GLU A 310 30.98 24.28 16.28
C GLU A 310 29.51 24.32 15.83
N ASP A 311 28.64 23.57 16.53
CA ASP A 311 27.23 23.45 16.19
C ASP A 311 26.39 24.10 17.29
N TYR A 312 25.46 24.98 16.88
CA TYR A 312 24.55 25.69 17.76
C TYR A 312 23.12 25.25 17.48
N PHE A 313 22.38 24.94 18.54
CA PHE A 313 21.05 24.35 18.45
C PHE A 313 20.05 25.07 19.35
N ALA A 314 18.84 25.24 18.84
CA ALA A 314 17.73 25.75 19.63
C ALA A 314 16.37 25.15 19.19
N ILE A 315 15.37 25.20 20.05
CA ILE A 315 14.02 24.73 19.72
C ILE A 315 13.39 25.65 18.66
N PHE A 316 13.55 26.97 18.76
CA PHE A 316 13.08 27.91 17.75
C PHE A 316 14.21 28.35 16.82
N THR A 317 15.16 29.13 17.32
CA THR A 317 16.30 29.61 16.53
C THR A 317 17.54 29.76 17.42
N PRO A 318 18.73 29.31 16.97
CA PRO A 318 19.94 29.37 17.77
C PRO A 318 20.65 30.74 17.81
N ASN A 319 20.38 31.62 16.86
CA ASN A 319 21.07 32.88 16.77
C ASN A 319 20.25 33.98 16.08
N THR A 320 20.28 35.16 16.68
CA THR A 320 19.69 36.42 16.16
C THR A 320 20.77 37.50 16.06
N GLN A 321 21.87 37.23 15.33
CA GLN A 321 23.04 38.07 15.36
C GLN A 321 22.79 39.44 14.71
N TYR A 322 21.86 39.52 13.75
CA TYR A 322 21.56 40.74 12.97
C TYR A 322 20.04 41.02 12.78
N GLY A 323 19.17 40.02 12.97
CA GLY A 323 17.72 40.17 12.89
C GLY A 323 17.04 39.76 14.18
N ILE A 324 15.81 40.21 14.40
CA ILE A 324 15.03 39.93 15.61
C ILE A 324 13.96 38.89 15.30
N VAL A 325 13.85 37.84 16.14
CA VAL A 325 12.68 36.97 16.13
C VAL A 325 11.70 37.44 17.18
N VAL A 326 10.50 37.80 16.76
CA VAL A 326 9.44 38.34 17.63
C VAL A 326 8.29 37.38 17.75
N ALA A 327 8.11 36.78 18.91
CA ALA A 327 6.88 36.07 19.26
C ALA A 327 5.79 37.08 19.62
N LYS A 328 4.98 37.50 18.64
CA LYS A 328 4.01 38.58 18.80
C LYS A 328 2.77 38.11 19.58
N SER A 329 2.30 36.91 19.34
CA SER A 329 1.17 36.31 20.08
C SER A 329 1.13 34.80 19.92
N HIS A 330 0.74 34.07 20.98
CA HIS A 330 0.40 32.64 20.97
C HIS A 330 1.48 31.76 20.32
N VAL A 331 2.74 31.91 20.76
CA VAL A 331 3.87 31.09 20.30
C VAL A 331 4.22 30.09 21.37
N TYR A 332 4.17 28.78 21.02
CA TYR A 332 4.35 27.68 21.96
C TYR A 332 5.39 26.68 21.50
N TYR A 333 6.04 26.00 22.44
CA TYR A 333 6.98 24.93 22.09
C TYR A 333 6.99 23.79 23.12
N TYR A 334 7.28 22.61 22.63
CA TYR A 334 7.65 21.44 23.41
C TYR A 334 8.81 20.73 22.72
N GLY A 335 9.81 20.30 23.46
CA GLY A 335 10.92 19.50 22.99
C GLY A 335 11.97 19.33 24.08
N ALA A 336 12.55 18.15 24.14
CA ALA A 336 13.66 17.80 25.03
C ALA A 336 14.97 17.94 24.28
N ASN A 337 15.49 19.14 24.12
CA ASN A 337 16.85 19.29 23.60
C ASN A 337 17.86 19.33 24.72
N ASN A 338 18.77 18.34 24.71
CA ASN A 338 20.01 18.34 25.49
C ASN A 338 21.08 19.27 24.88
N ALA A 339 20.71 20.11 23.92
CA ALA A 339 21.59 21.02 23.25
C ALA A 339 21.85 22.27 24.11
N LYS A 340 23.10 22.71 24.15
CA LYS A 340 23.49 24.00 24.75
C LYS A 340 22.76 25.10 24.01
N VAL A 341 21.69 25.63 24.62
CA VAL A 341 21.03 26.85 24.17
C VAL A 341 22.05 27.98 24.36
N ASN A 342 22.52 28.57 23.27
CA ASN A 342 23.20 29.85 23.38
C ASN A 342 22.17 30.93 23.63
N ASP A 343 22.15 31.38 24.88
CA ASP A 343 21.55 32.59 25.39
C ASP A 343 20.23 33.05 24.72
N GLY A 344 19.12 32.63 25.32
CA GLY A 344 17.86 33.30 25.15
C GLY A 344 16.74 32.39 24.68
N GLU A 345 15.85 32.05 25.60
CA GLU A 345 14.48 31.69 25.24
C GLU A 345 13.91 32.81 24.38
N LEU A 346 13.26 32.47 23.25
CA LEU A 346 12.60 33.44 22.40
C LEU A 346 11.60 34.23 23.26
N GLU A 347 11.82 35.56 23.40
CA GLU A 347 10.98 36.43 24.22
C GLU A 347 9.51 36.33 23.73
N GLY A 348 8.59 35.98 24.61
CA GLY A 348 7.18 35.82 24.29
C GLY A 348 6.77 34.40 23.84
N ALA A 349 7.70 33.50 23.59
CA ALA A 349 7.36 32.10 23.37
C ALA A 349 7.22 31.35 24.72
N VAL A 350 6.25 30.44 24.82
CA VAL A 350 5.91 29.76 26.07
C VAL A 350 6.13 28.25 25.92
N SER A 351 6.94 27.68 26.79
CA SER A 351 7.10 26.22 26.88
C SER A 351 5.82 25.58 27.40
N LYS A 352 5.43 24.46 26.80
CA LYS A 352 4.27 23.66 27.14
C LYS A 352 4.66 22.21 27.32
N THR A 353 3.89 21.48 28.12
CA THR A 353 4.11 20.04 28.33
C THR A 353 3.52 19.23 27.18
N VAL A 354 3.93 17.97 27.07
CA VAL A 354 3.35 17.02 26.12
C VAL A 354 1.85 16.85 26.33
N ASP A 355 1.41 16.85 27.61
CA ASP A 355 0.00 16.71 27.94
C ASP A 355 -0.81 17.92 27.48
N GLU A 356 -0.31 19.16 27.68
CA GLU A 356 -0.97 20.38 27.20
C GLU A 356 -1.07 20.44 25.65
N PHE A 357 -0.13 19.81 24.94
CA PHE A 357 -0.20 19.65 23.50
C PHE A 357 -1.21 18.57 23.07
N ALA A 358 -1.43 17.55 23.89
CA ALA A 358 -2.29 16.41 23.58
C ALA A 358 -3.75 16.60 24.02
N ASP A 359 -4.01 17.43 25.06
CA ASP A 359 -5.33 17.56 25.70
C ASP A 359 -6.20 18.71 25.12
N GLY A 360 -5.71 19.42 24.11
CA GLY A 360 -6.41 20.54 23.48
C GLY A 360 -6.10 21.91 24.08
N THR A 361 -5.33 21.99 25.18
CA THR A 361 -4.95 23.26 25.81
C THR A 361 -4.23 24.18 24.82
N VAL A 362 -3.19 23.68 24.13
CA VAL A 362 -2.45 24.46 23.14
C VAL A 362 -3.31 24.80 21.93
N ALA A 363 -4.13 23.86 21.43
CA ALA A 363 -5.05 24.12 20.31
C ALA A 363 -6.02 25.28 20.64
N GLY A 364 -6.59 25.28 21.84
CA GLY A 364 -7.48 26.35 22.31
C GLY A 364 -6.78 27.70 22.43
N LEU A 365 -5.51 27.72 22.81
CA LEU A 365 -4.71 28.93 22.91
C LEU A 365 -4.28 29.49 21.55
N LEU A 366 -4.03 28.62 20.55
CA LEU A 366 -3.70 29.00 19.18
C LEU A 366 -4.90 29.59 18.41
N GLY A 367 -6.13 29.21 18.81
CA GLY A 367 -7.37 29.76 18.27
C GLY A 367 -7.96 28.93 17.13
N VAL A 368 -8.96 29.48 16.45
CA VAL A 368 -9.85 28.77 15.50
C VAL A 368 -9.18 28.20 14.25
N ALA A 369 -7.96 28.60 13.95
CA ALA A 369 -7.19 28.02 12.84
C ALA A 369 -6.73 26.59 13.15
N PHE A 370 -6.69 26.20 14.41
CA PHE A 370 -6.22 24.92 14.89
C PHE A 370 -7.33 24.12 15.57
N ALA A 371 -7.22 22.81 15.46
CA ALA A 371 -8.01 21.85 16.22
C ALA A 371 -7.07 20.84 16.87
N GLN A 372 -7.55 20.12 17.87
CA GLN A 372 -6.77 19.10 18.54
C GLN A 372 -6.61 17.88 17.62
N GLY A 373 -5.37 17.58 17.25
CA GLY A 373 -4.98 16.30 16.65
C GLY A 373 -4.66 15.26 17.72
N LYS A 374 -4.18 14.11 17.31
CA LYS A 374 -3.92 12.97 18.22
C LYS A 374 -2.86 13.27 19.30
N HIS A 375 -1.83 14.05 18.98
CA HIS A 375 -0.70 14.32 19.87
C HIS A 375 -0.38 15.80 20.01
N TYR A 376 -0.77 16.62 19.05
CA TYR A 376 -0.55 18.05 18.98
C TYR A 376 -1.60 18.72 18.11
N PRO A 377 -1.77 20.06 18.18
CA PRO A 377 -2.68 20.78 17.30
C PRO A 377 -2.34 20.60 15.81
N VAL A 378 -3.37 20.48 15.00
CA VAL A 378 -3.30 20.45 13.52
C VAL A 378 -4.24 21.51 12.97
N PHE A 379 -4.22 21.79 11.67
CA PHE A 379 -5.17 22.75 11.12
C PHE A 379 -6.61 22.27 11.26
N ALA A 380 -7.50 23.18 11.61
CA ALA A 380 -8.94 22.86 11.74
C ALA A 380 -9.58 22.36 10.43
N THR A 381 -8.93 22.63 9.29
CA THR A 381 -9.31 22.15 7.96
C THR A 381 -8.71 20.81 7.58
N ASP A 382 -7.78 20.30 8.37
CA ASP A 382 -7.17 19.00 8.07
C ASP A 382 -8.23 17.88 8.12
N PRO A 383 -8.09 16.84 7.29
CA PRO A 383 -8.97 15.69 7.35
C PRO A 383 -8.95 15.04 8.74
N ALA A 384 -10.09 14.52 9.17
CA ALA A 384 -10.16 13.70 10.37
C ALA A 384 -9.31 12.43 10.23
N ASP A 385 -8.84 11.91 11.34
CA ASP A 385 -8.10 10.64 11.40
C ASP A 385 -9.06 9.45 11.36
N TYR A 386 -9.04 8.69 10.28
CA TYR A 386 -9.89 7.50 10.08
C TYR A 386 -9.21 6.19 10.49
N THR A 387 -8.02 6.22 11.10
CA THR A 387 -7.24 5.02 11.42
C THR A 387 -8.04 3.99 12.22
N GLU A 388 -8.79 4.44 13.23
CA GLU A 388 -9.61 3.55 14.07
C GLU A 388 -10.84 3.00 13.29
N VAL A 389 -11.43 3.82 12.42
CA VAL A 389 -12.53 3.37 11.52
C VAL A 389 -12.02 2.30 10.57
N ASP A 390 -10.86 2.51 9.95
CA ASP A 390 -10.26 1.54 9.02
C ASP A 390 -9.89 0.24 9.74
N ALA A 391 -9.37 0.33 10.96
CA ALA A 391 -9.10 -0.82 11.79
C ALA A 391 -10.38 -1.59 12.16
N ALA A 392 -11.46 -0.88 12.52
CA ALA A 392 -12.75 -1.49 12.83
C ALA A 392 -13.38 -2.15 11.60
N ILE A 393 -13.30 -1.51 10.42
CA ILE A 393 -13.74 -2.09 9.14
C ILE A 393 -12.93 -3.35 8.81
N ALA A 394 -11.60 -3.31 8.99
CA ALA A 394 -10.74 -4.48 8.76
C ALA A 394 -11.12 -5.64 9.68
N LYS A 395 -11.39 -5.37 10.97
CA LYS A 395 -11.91 -6.37 11.92
C LYS A 395 -13.25 -6.96 11.43
N ALA A 396 -14.20 -6.10 11.02
CA ALA A 396 -15.50 -6.54 10.50
C ALA A 396 -15.36 -7.45 9.29
N ASN A 397 -14.49 -7.07 8.34
CA ASN A 397 -14.26 -7.82 7.10
C ASN A 397 -13.52 -9.16 7.33
N ALA A 398 -12.77 -9.30 8.40
CA ALA A 398 -12.11 -10.55 8.79
C ALA A 398 -13.07 -11.58 9.39
N LEU A 399 -14.27 -11.19 9.77
CA LEU A 399 -15.26 -12.11 10.35
C LEU A 399 -15.98 -12.91 9.26
N ASN A 400 -16.13 -14.21 9.51
CA ASN A 400 -17.00 -15.02 8.68
C ASN A 400 -18.47 -14.81 9.09
N LYS A 401 -19.20 -14.02 8.31
CA LYS A 401 -20.60 -13.67 8.59
C LYS A 401 -21.54 -14.87 8.71
N ASP A 402 -21.21 -15.99 8.07
CA ASP A 402 -22.02 -17.19 8.12
C ASP A 402 -22.05 -17.85 9.50
N ASN A 403 -21.11 -17.52 10.36
CA ASN A 403 -21.05 -18.02 11.73
C ASN A 403 -22.03 -17.31 12.69
N TYR A 404 -22.62 -16.21 12.30
CA TYR A 404 -23.44 -15.39 13.21
C TYR A 404 -24.92 -15.48 12.88
N LYS A 405 -25.77 -15.27 13.91
CA LYS A 405 -27.24 -15.29 13.75
C LYS A 405 -27.74 -14.14 12.89
N ASP A 406 -27.14 -12.98 13.10
CA ASP A 406 -27.44 -11.76 12.35
C ASP A 406 -26.16 -10.92 12.26
N PHE A 407 -25.79 -10.53 11.06
CA PHE A 407 -24.62 -9.71 10.77
C PHE A 407 -25.00 -8.32 10.24
N SER A 408 -26.30 -8.06 10.09
CA SER A 408 -26.83 -6.85 9.44
C SER A 408 -26.45 -5.55 10.15
N ALA A 409 -26.33 -5.56 11.47
CA ALA A 409 -25.91 -4.38 12.24
C ALA A 409 -24.47 -3.98 11.93
N VAL A 410 -23.57 -4.95 11.74
CA VAL A 410 -22.16 -4.69 11.35
C VAL A 410 -22.11 -4.12 9.94
N GLU A 411 -22.83 -4.73 8.98
CA GLU A 411 -22.92 -4.23 7.61
C GLU A 411 -23.49 -2.80 7.57
N ALA A 412 -24.53 -2.52 8.35
CA ALA A 412 -25.11 -1.20 8.44
C ALA A 412 -24.15 -0.15 9.01
N ALA A 413 -23.40 -0.51 10.07
CA ALA A 413 -22.42 0.38 10.68
C ALA A 413 -21.27 0.69 9.71
N VAL A 414 -20.76 -0.31 8.99
CA VAL A 414 -19.70 -0.14 7.98
C VAL A 414 -20.18 0.75 6.83
N ASN A 415 -21.40 0.52 6.33
CA ASN A 415 -21.98 1.32 5.24
C ASN A 415 -22.34 2.76 5.64
N ALA A 416 -22.49 3.03 6.93
CA ALA A 416 -22.79 4.37 7.45
C ALA A 416 -21.55 5.26 7.56
N VAL A 417 -20.34 4.76 7.26
CA VAL A 417 -19.11 5.54 7.35
C VAL A 417 -19.08 6.66 6.31
N VAL A 418 -18.90 7.89 6.78
CA VAL A 418 -18.75 9.10 5.97
C VAL A 418 -17.29 9.54 6.01
N ARG A 419 -16.67 9.76 4.84
CA ARG A 419 -15.22 9.97 4.72
C ARG A 419 -14.76 11.40 4.39
N ASN A 420 -15.63 12.38 4.47
CA ASN A 420 -15.32 13.77 4.14
C ASN A 420 -15.37 14.72 5.36
N LYS A 421 -15.15 14.19 6.55
CA LYS A 421 -15.09 14.99 7.78
C LYS A 421 -13.70 15.55 8.00
N ASN A 422 -13.65 16.75 8.57
CA ASN A 422 -12.40 17.36 9.00
C ASN A 422 -12.11 17.05 10.48
N ILE A 423 -10.93 17.44 10.95
CA ILE A 423 -10.45 17.14 12.31
C ILE A 423 -11.34 17.71 13.41
N THR A 424 -12.07 18.81 13.17
CA THR A 424 -13.01 19.37 14.16
C THR A 424 -14.23 18.47 14.40
N GLU A 425 -14.45 17.51 13.48
CA GLU A 425 -15.49 16.49 13.55
C GLU A 425 -14.92 15.12 13.95
N GLN A 426 -13.71 15.08 14.53
CA GLN A 426 -13.05 13.81 14.92
C GLN A 426 -13.94 12.95 15.83
N SER A 427 -14.65 13.57 16.75
CA SER A 427 -15.57 12.84 17.64
C SER A 427 -16.65 12.07 16.90
N ASP A 428 -17.11 12.57 15.76
CA ASP A 428 -18.08 11.86 14.92
C ASP A 428 -17.42 10.66 14.23
N VAL A 429 -16.16 10.82 13.80
CA VAL A 429 -15.37 9.75 13.19
C VAL A 429 -15.07 8.64 14.21
N ASP A 430 -14.69 9.01 15.43
CA ASP A 430 -14.48 8.08 16.53
C ASP A 430 -15.77 7.32 16.88
N ALA A 431 -16.92 8.02 16.83
CA ALA A 431 -18.22 7.40 17.02
C ALA A 431 -18.56 6.37 15.93
N MET A 432 -18.13 6.58 14.68
CA MET A 432 -18.29 5.58 13.61
C MET A 432 -17.47 4.32 13.89
N ALA A 433 -16.21 4.46 14.34
CA ALA A 433 -15.39 3.33 14.78
C ALA A 433 -16.05 2.57 15.93
N GLY A 434 -16.49 3.30 16.96
CA GLY A 434 -17.21 2.75 18.11
C GLY A 434 -18.52 2.03 17.72
N ALA A 435 -19.24 2.54 16.72
CA ALA A 435 -20.46 1.91 16.23
C ALA A 435 -20.18 0.56 15.56
N ILE A 436 -19.10 0.47 14.75
CA ILE A 436 -18.69 -0.78 14.12
C ILE A 436 -18.22 -1.78 15.18
N GLU A 437 -17.37 -1.37 16.11
CA GLU A 437 -16.88 -2.24 17.19
C GLU A 437 -18.01 -2.68 18.11
N GLY A 438 -18.94 -1.79 18.44
CA GLY A 438 -20.15 -2.11 19.18
C GLY A 438 -21.03 -3.14 18.46
N ALA A 439 -21.22 -2.99 17.17
CA ALA A 439 -21.95 -3.96 16.35
C ALA A 439 -21.24 -5.33 16.33
N ILE A 440 -19.92 -5.35 16.20
CA ILE A 440 -19.11 -6.59 16.25
C ILE A 440 -19.24 -7.26 17.62
N SER A 441 -19.14 -6.52 18.71
CA SER A 441 -19.20 -7.05 20.08
C SER A 441 -20.57 -7.63 20.45
N ASN A 442 -21.63 -7.20 19.76
CA ASN A 442 -23.00 -7.70 19.94
C ASN A 442 -23.34 -8.89 19.06
N LEU A 443 -22.40 -9.38 18.26
CA LEU A 443 -22.62 -10.55 17.42
C LEU A 443 -22.82 -11.81 18.26
N ALA A 444 -23.87 -12.54 17.95
CA ALA A 444 -24.15 -13.83 18.55
C ALA A 444 -23.92 -14.95 17.54
N PHE A 445 -23.11 -15.93 17.89
CA PHE A 445 -22.88 -17.09 17.05
C PHE A 445 -24.18 -17.91 16.82
N LYS A 446 -24.28 -18.51 15.65
CA LYS A 446 -25.25 -19.58 15.41
C LYS A 446 -24.95 -20.77 16.33
N PRO A 447 -25.96 -21.53 16.78
CA PRO A 447 -25.71 -22.77 17.48
C PRO A 447 -24.98 -23.76 16.52
N ALA A 448 -24.21 -24.65 17.10
CA ALA A 448 -23.67 -25.80 16.38
C ALA A 448 -24.78 -26.72 15.86
N ASP A 449 -24.51 -27.48 14.83
CA ASP A 449 -25.41 -28.50 14.31
C ASP A 449 -25.23 -29.83 15.09
N TYR A 450 -26.26 -30.20 15.81
CA TYR A 450 -26.30 -31.43 16.60
C TYR A 450 -26.93 -32.62 15.87
N THR A 451 -27.25 -32.51 14.58
CA THR A 451 -27.96 -33.55 13.82
C THR A 451 -27.24 -34.92 13.92
N ALA A 452 -25.92 -34.92 13.80
CA ALA A 452 -25.12 -36.15 13.89
C ALA A 452 -25.13 -36.73 15.32
N VAL A 453 -25.06 -35.85 16.35
CA VAL A 453 -25.14 -36.28 17.78
C VAL A 453 -26.50 -36.90 18.05
N ASP A 454 -27.58 -36.25 17.60
CA ASP A 454 -28.95 -36.75 17.81
C ASP A 454 -29.16 -38.11 17.12
N ALA A 455 -28.64 -38.27 15.90
CA ALA A 455 -28.66 -39.53 15.19
C ALA A 455 -27.88 -40.65 15.93
N ALA A 456 -26.70 -40.30 16.47
CA ALA A 456 -25.89 -41.26 17.24
C ALA A 456 -26.60 -41.65 18.57
N ILE A 457 -27.23 -40.67 19.25
CA ILE A 457 -28.05 -40.95 20.45
C ILE A 457 -29.22 -41.89 20.15
N GLU A 458 -29.93 -41.65 19.06
CA GLU A 458 -31.05 -42.55 18.68
C GLU A 458 -30.56 -43.94 18.32
N LYS A 459 -29.41 -44.09 17.67
CA LYS A 459 -28.76 -45.41 17.47
C LYS A 459 -28.47 -46.09 18.81
N ALA A 460 -27.89 -45.36 19.78
CA ALA A 460 -27.58 -45.89 21.11
C ALA A 460 -28.83 -46.35 21.86
N LYS A 461 -29.92 -45.54 21.83
CA LYS A 461 -31.19 -45.82 22.47
C LYS A 461 -31.91 -47.06 21.88
N ALA A 462 -31.71 -47.33 20.61
CA ALA A 462 -32.27 -48.52 19.95
C ALA A 462 -31.63 -49.84 20.41
N LEU A 463 -30.50 -49.79 21.12
CA LEU A 463 -29.80 -50.98 21.65
C LEU A 463 -30.33 -51.38 22.99
N ASN A 464 -30.49 -52.72 23.20
CA ASN A 464 -30.82 -53.25 24.50
C ASN A 464 -29.53 -53.60 25.27
N GLU A 465 -29.24 -52.86 26.36
CA GLU A 465 -27.99 -53.01 27.11
C GLU A 465 -27.78 -54.44 27.67
N ASN A 466 -28.88 -55.18 27.89
CA ASN A 466 -28.80 -56.52 28.41
C ASN A 466 -28.19 -57.53 27.41
N ASP A 467 -28.13 -57.18 26.15
CA ASP A 467 -27.60 -58.04 25.09
C ASP A 467 -26.06 -57.98 25.00
N TYR A 468 -25.43 -57.03 25.70
CA TYR A 468 -24.00 -56.76 25.62
C TYR A 468 -23.28 -57.11 26.91
N LYS A 469 -21.96 -57.40 26.82
CA LYS A 469 -21.11 -57.74 27.96
C LYS A 469 -20.89 -56.52 28.88
N ASP A 470 -20.64 -55.35 28.26
CA ASP A 470 -20.43 -54.09 28.91
C ASP A 470 -21.05 -52.97 28.05
N PHE A 471 -21.85 -52.11 28.64
CA PHE A 471 -22.51 -50.98 28.00
C PHE A 471 -22.05 -49.63 28.59
N SER A 472 -21.08 -49.68 29.52
CA SER A 472 -20.64 -48.50 30.28
C SER A 472 -20.05 -47.40 29.40
N ALA A 473 -19.28 -47.72 28.35
CA ALA A 473 -18.68 -46.76 27.43
C ALA A 473 -19.75 -45.98 26.66
N VAL A 474 -20.84 -46.63 26.24
CA VAL A 474 -21.95 -45.94 25.56
C VAL A 474 -22.66 -44.99 26.50
N LYS A 475 -22.92 -45.43 27.76
CA LYS A 475 -23.51 -44.51 28.77
C LYS A 475 -22.63 -43.30 29.03
N ALA A 476 -21.33 -43.48 29.22
CA ALA A 476 -20.37 -42.39 29.43
C ALA A 476 -20.34 -41.43 28.25
N ALA A 477 -20.36 -41.93 27.00
CA ALA A 477 -20.38 -41.08 25.82
C ALA A 477 -21.69 -40.27 25.69
N LEU A 478 -22.83 -40.87 26.07
CA LEU A 478 -24.12 -40.17 26.10
C LEU A 478 -24.18 -39.07 27.19
N GLU A 479 -23.61 -39.32 28.37
CA GLU A 479 -23.53 -38.36 29.49
C GLU A 479 -22.57 -37.20 29.19
N ALA A 480 -21.56 -37.43 28.34
CA ALA A 480 -20.58 -36.42 27.94
C ALA A 480 -21.10 -35.41 26.90
N VAL A 481 -22.33 -35.58 26.40
CA VAL A 481 -22.90 -34.64 25.42
C VAL A 481 -23.22 -33.30 26.03
N VAL A 482 -22.58 -32.24 25.50
CA VAL A 482 -22.81 -30.85 25.88
C VAL A 482 -23.55 -30.15 24.74
N ARG A 483 -24.64 -29.40 25.08
CA ARG A 483 -25.58 -28.85 24.10
C ARG A 483 -25.59 -27.33 23.94
N ASP A 484 -24.64 -26.62 24.49
CA ASP A 484 -24.55 -25.18 24.48
C ASP A 484 -23.42 -24.63 23.55
N LYS A 485 -22.93 -25.49 22.69
CA LYS A 485 -21.87 -25.13 21.74
C LYS A 485 -22.38 -24.33 20.55
N ASN A 486 -21.56 -23.43 20.09
CA ASN A 486 -21.84 -22.62 18.92
C ASN A 486 -21.15 -23.19 17.65
N ILE A 487 -21.44 -22.61 16.49
CA ILE A 487 -20.95 -23.09 15.20
C ILE A 487 -19.42 -23.14 15.08
N THR A 488 -18.68 -22.29 15.79
CA THR A 488 -17.21 -22.31 15.76
C THR A 488 -16.62 -23.50 16.54
N GLU A 489 -17.47 -24.14 17.36
CA GLU A 489 -17.15 -25.35 18.14
C GLU A 489 -17.72 -26.60 17.47
N GLN A 490 -18.16 -26.53 16.21
CA GLN A 490 -18.72 -27.70 15.47
C GLN A 490 -17.83 -28.94 15.51
N PRO A 491 -16.47 -28.83 15.38
CA PRO A 491 -15.60 -29.98 15.47
C PRO A 491 -15.70 -30.74 16.81
N GLU A 492 -16.00 -30.03 17.90
CA GLU A 492 -16.21 -30.67 19.23
C GLU A 492 -17.54 -31.39 19.26
N VAL A 493 -18.59 -30.84 18.63
CA VAL A 493 -19.89 -31.49 18.50
C VAL A 493 -19.79 -32.73 17.63
N ASP A 494 -19.07 -32.69 16.51
CA ASP A 494 -18.82 -33.84 15.65
C ASP A 494 -18.04 -34.93 16.39
N ALA A 495 -17.08 -34.55 17.25
CA ALA A 495 -16.35 -35.47 18.11
C ALA A 495 -17.26 -36.17 19.13
N MET A 496 -18.30 -35.51 19.66
CA MET A 496 -19.29 -36.14 20.54
C MET A 496 -20.11 -37.20 19.81
N ALA A 497 -20.55 -36.89 18.57
CA ALA A 497 -21.24 -37.86 17.74
C ALA A 497 -20.37 -39.10 17.48
N LYS A 498 -19.12 -38.86 17.10
CA LYS A 498 -18.13 -39.91 16.86
C LYS A 498 -17.86 -40.77 18.11
N ALA A 499 -17.74 -40.14 19.28
CA ALA A 499 -17.51 -40.87 20.54
C ALA A 499 -18.65 -41.84 20.86
N ILE A 500 -19.91 -41.45 20.61
CA ILE A 500 -21.07 -42.34 20.80
C ILE A 500 -21.02 -43.48 19.79
N GLU A 501 -20.72 -43.19 18.52
CA GLU A 501 -20.64 -44.20 17.45
C GLU A 501 -19.49 -45.18 17.70
N ASP A 502 -18.33 -44.73 18.12
CA ASP A 502 -17.17 -45.54 18.47
C ASP A 502 -17.50 -46.45 19.67
N ALA A 503 -18.19 -45.90 20.69
CA ALA A 503 -18.63 -46.68 21.85
C ALA A 503 -19.64 -47.77 21.47
N ILE A 504 -20.57 -47.49 20.56
CA ILE A 504 -21.51 -48.45 20.02
C ILE A 504 -20.77 -49.55 19.23
N ALA A 505 -19.81 -49.14 18.37
CA ALA A 505 -19.02 -50.08 17.58
C ALA A 505 -18.18 -51.05 18.42
N ALA A 506 -17.73 -50.58 19.60
CA ALA A 506 -16.94 -51.38 20.53
C ALA A 506 -17.79 -52.42 21.36
N LEU A 507 -19.11 -52.38 21.22
CA LEU A 507 -20.00 -53.27 22.01
C LEU A 507 -19.81 -54.75 21.63
N VAL A 508 -19.59 -55.60 22.63
CA VAL A 508 -19.49 -57.06 22.47
C VAL A 508 -20.76 -57.71 23.00
N LYS A 509 -21.50 -58.39 22.11
CA LYS A 509 -22.70 -59.18 22.52
C LYS A 509 -22.38 -60.33 23.47
N LYS A 510 -23.30 -60.61 24.38
CA LYS A 510 -23.23 -61.78 25.19
C LYS A 510 -23.43 -63.01 24.29
N PRO A 511 -22.69 -64.11 24.48
CA PRO A 511 -22.89 -65.34 23.68
C PRO A 511 -24.33 -65.88 23.86
N SER A 512 -25.08 -65.92 22.77
CA SER A 512 -26.34 -66.61 22.74
C SER A 512 -26.02 -68.09 22.59
N SER A 513 -26.76 -68.97 23.33
CA SER A 513 -26.67 -70.39 23.18
C SER A 513 -27.44 -70.78 21.92
N GLU A 514 -26.79 -70.70 20.76
CA GLU A 514 -27.37 -71.21 19.51
C GLU A 514 -26.41 -72.10 18.76
N VAL A 515 -27.01 -73.12 18.16
CA VAL A 515 -26.47 -74.10 17.26
C VAL A 515 -25.63 -73.42 16.18
N PHE A 516 -24.37 -73.86 16.05
CA PHE A 516 -23.46 -73.27 15.02
C PHE A 516 -23.98 -73.61 13.63
N PRO A 517 -24.37 -72.61 12.81
CA PRO A 517 -24.66 -72.89 11.41
C PRO A 517 -23.34 -73.22 10.69
N THR A 518 -23.45 -74.11 9.68
CA THR A 518 -22.34 -74.46 8.81
C THR A 518 -21.84 -73.19 8.13
N THR A 519 -20.55 -72.81 8.33
CA THR A 519 -19.90 -71.63 7.71
C THR A 519 -19.10 -72.08 6.50
N TYR A 520 -18.98 -71.11 5.53
CA TYR A 520 -18.24 -71.27 4.27
C TYR A 520 -17.10 -70.24 4.17
N PRO A 521 -15.94 -70.58 3.57
CA PRO A 521 -14.80 -69.68 3.44
C PRO A 521 -15.08 -68.47 2.57
N VAL A 522 -14.59 -67.31 3.01
CA VAL A 522 -14.50 -66.05 2.28
C VAL A 522 -13.02 -65.79 1.99
N THR A 523 -12.62 -65.92 0.73
CA THR A 523 -11.21 -65.79 0.32
C THR A 523 -10.94 -64.42 -0.24
N THR A 524 -9.96 -63.70 0.34
CA THR A 524 -9.40 -62.44 -0.17
C THR A 524 -8.15 -62.73 -0.99
N PRO A 525 -7.71 -61.83 -1.90
CA PRO A 525 -6.44 -61.95 -2.58
C PRO A 525 -5.27 -62.01 -1.60
N ASP A 526 -4.30 -62.90 -1.81
CA ASP A 526 -3.11 -63.05 -0.95
C ASP A 526 -2.23 -61.76 -0.97
N LYS A 527 -2.30 -60.99 -2.04
CA LYS A 527 -1.61 -59.73 -2.20
C LYS A 527 -2.39 -58.80 -3.15
N THR A 528 -2.61 -57.57 -2.73
CA THR A 528 -3.12 -56.48 -3.58
C THR A 528 -2.03 -55.44 -3.81
N GLU A 529 -1.88 -54.98 -5.06
CA GLU A 529 -0.99 -53.83 -5.35
C GLU A 529 -1.80 -52.57 -5.21
N ASN A 530 -1.19 -51.49 -4.63
CA ASN A 530 -1.76 -50.17 -4.51
C ASN A 530 -3.01 -50.00 -3.62
N GLY A 531 -3.17 -50.92 -2.65
CA GLY A 531 -4.24 -50.85 -1.67
C GLY A 531 -4.38 -52.12 -0.85
N THR A 532 -5.26 -52.08 0.14
CA THR A 532 -5.55 -53.23 1.01
C THR A 532 -7.02 -53.56 0.97
N VAL A 533 -7.30 -54.87 1.12
CA VAL A 533 -8.64 -55.42 1.22
C VAL A 533 -8.74 -56.29 2.48
N THR A 534 -9.79 -56.10 3.25
CA THR A 534 -10.08 -56.89 4.44
C THR A 534 -11.55 -57.28 4.45
N VAL A 535 -11.87 -58.38 5.14
CA VAL A 535 -13.24 -58.85 5.28
C VAL A 535 -13.64 -58.96 6.76
N SER A 536 -14.91 -58.74 7.05
CA SER A 536 -15.46 -58.86 8.40
C SER A 536 -15.31 -60.26 9.02
N THR A 537 -15.18 -61.29 8.18
CA THR A 537 -14.96 -62.67 8.59
C THR A 537 -14.41 -63.50 7.43
N GLU A 538 -13.45 -64.39 7.72
CA GLU A 538 -12.90 -65.32 6.75
C GLU A 538 -13.81 -66.59 6.54
N ASN A 539 -14.85 -66.78 7.39
CA ASN A 539 -15.83 -67.82 7.28
C ASN A 539 -17.21 -67.31 7.66
N ALA A 540 -18.19 -67.45 6.81
CA ALA A 540 -19.54 -66.91 7.00
C ALA A 540 -20.59 -67.95 6.76
N ALA A 541 -21.72 -67.92 7.54
CA ALA A 541 -22.87 -68.79 7.34
C ALA A 541 -23.66 -68.31 6.09
N SER A 542 -24.25 -69.27 5.39
CA SER A 542 -25.18 -69.01 4.30
C SER A 542 -26.29 -68.04 4.76
N GLY A 543 -26.53 -66.95 3.97
CA GLY A 543 -27.51 -65.91 4.28
C GLY A 543 -27.01 -64.83 5.19
N SER A 544 -25.80 -64.92 5.77
CA SER A 544 -25.20 -63.82 6.54
C SER A 544 -24.60 -62.74 5.61
N ILE A 545 -24.56 -61.50 6.13
CA ILE A 545 -23.93 -60.40 5.42
C ILE A 545 -22.44 -60.39 5.76
N VAL A 546 -21.59 -60.30 4.72
CA VAL A 546 -20.15 -60.14 4.82
C VAL A 546 -19.80 -58.76 4.35
N THR A 547 -19.03 -58.01 5.14
CA THR A 547 -18.50 -56.70 4.77
C THR A 547 -17.09 -56.84 4.25
N ILE A 548 -16.81 -56.21 3.13
CA ILE A 548 -15.48 -56.04 2.53
C ILE A 548 -15.10 -54.59 2.76
N THR A 549 -13.94 -54.36 3.36
CA THR A 549 -13.37 -53.00 3.49
C THR A 549 -12.19 -52.90 2.56
N VAL A 550 -12.24 -51.91 1.66
CA VAL A 550 -11.23 -51.63 0.66
C VAL A 550 -10.58 -50.30 1.00
N LYS A 551 -9.26 -50.28 1.13
CA LYS A 551 -8.51 -49.09 1.41
C LYS A 551 -7.41 -48.91 0.36
N PRO A 552 -7.63 -48.02 -0.63
CA PRO A 552 -6.59 -47.64 -1.57
C PRO A 552 -5.39 -46.99 -0.87
N ASP A 553 -4.18 -47.16 -1.40
CA ASP A 553 -3.00 -46.44 -0.97
C ASP A 553 -3.07 -44.98 -1.44
N SER A 554 -2.25 -44.10 -0.87
CA SER A 554 -2.23 -42.67 -1.22
C SER A 554 -1.94 -42.51 -2.70
N GLY A 555 -2.87 -41.87 -3.45
CA GLY A 555 -2.76 -41.64 -4.90
C GLY A 555 -3.46 -42.73 -5.74
N TYR A 556 -4.17 -43.65 -5.12
CA TYR A 556 -4.92 -44.70 -5.83
C TYR A 556 -6.40 -44.69 -5.43
N MET A 557 -7.24 -45.20 -6.29
CA MET A 557 -8.67 -45.41 -6.07
C MET A 557 -9.06 -46.84 -6.41
N LEU A 558 -10.17 -47.32 -5.84
CA LEU A 558 -10.74 -48.57 -6.24
C LEU A 558 -11.17 -48.52 -7.71
N GLU A 559 -10.61 -49.40 -8.54
CA GLU A 559 -10.97 -49.53 -9.95
C GLU A 559 -12.15 -50.52 -10.11
N ASP A 560 -12.02 -51.70 -9.51
CA ASP A 560 -13.06 -52.72 -9.58
C ASP A 560 -13.05 -53.62 -8.36
N ILE A 561 -14.23 -54.11 -7.96
CA ILE A 561 -14.44 -55.11 -6.91
C ILE A 561 -15.53 -56.08 -7.30
N ILE A 562 -15.19 -57.34 -7.38
CA ILE A 562 -16.13 -58.41 -7.65
C ILE A 562 -16.01 -59.53 -6.61
N VAL A 563 -17.13 -60.18 -6.30
CA VAL A 563 -17.20 -61.37 -5.46
C VAL A 563 -17.83 -62.50 -6.27
N ILE A 564 -17.14 -63.63 -6.38
CA ILE A 564 -17.57 -64.78 -7.14
C ILE A 564 -17.80 -65.97 -6.23
N ASP A 565 -18.89 -66.73 -6.45
CA ASP A 565 -19.20 -67.93 -5.74
C ASP A 565 -18.44 -69.20 -6.28
N SER A 566 -18.68 -70.37 -5.68
CA SER A 566 -18.02 -71.59 -6.08
C SER A 566 -18.33 -72.06 -7.52
N ASP A 567 -19.39 -71.56 -8.12
CA ASP A 567 -19.82 -71.87 -9.50
C ASP A 567 -19.33 -70.82 -10.52
N GLY A 568 -18.54 -69.82 -10.05
CA GLY A 568 -18.00 -68.76 -10.87
C GLY A 568 -19.00 -67.65 -11.16
N LYS A 569 -20.12 -67.58 -10.47
CA LYS A 569 -21.14 -66.58 -10.62
C LYS A 569 -20.80 -65.32 -9.73
N GLU A 570 -20.88 -64.13 -10.31
CA GLU A 570 -20.72 -62.91 -9.60
C GLU A 570 -21.90 -62.59 -8.67
N LEU A 571 -21.59 -62.20 -7.44
CA LEU A 571 -22.57 -61.80 -6.42
C LEU A 571 -22.80 -60.33 -6.44
N SER A 572 -24.04 -59.91 -6.19
CA SER A 572 -24.39 -58.48 -6.08
C SER A 572 -23.77 -57.86 -4.83
N LEU A 573 -23.02 -56.78 -5.01
CA LEU A 573 -22.44 -55.98 -3.94
C LEU A 573 -23.31 -54.74 -3.68
N THR A 574 -23.48 -54.42 -2.40
CA THR A 574 -24.05 -53.15 -1.96
C THR A 574 -22.90 -52.24 -1.50
N ASN A 575 -22.74 -51.10 -2.14
CA ASN A 575 -21.75 -50.09 -1.73
C ASN A 575 -22.34 -49.23 -0.60
N ASN A 576 -21.72 -49.30 0.59
CA ASN A 576 -22.15 -48.57 1.78
C ASN A 576 -21.43 -47.22 1.96
N GLY A 577 -20.58 -46.82 1.00
CA GLY A 577 -19.69 -45.66 1.12
C GLY A 577 -18.42 -45.93 1.93
N ASN A 578 -17.49 -44.99 1.94
CA ASN A 578 -16.20 -45.01 2.68
C ASN A 578 -15.35 -46.27 2.45
N GLY A 579 -15.45 -46.90 1.25
CA GLY A 579 -14.69 -48.08 0.91
C GLY A 579 -15.27 -49.38 1.48
N GLU A 580 -16.50 -49.39 1.99
CA GLU A 580 -17.19 -50.58 2.51
C GLU A 580 -18.20 -51.09 1.50
N TYR A 581 -18.15 -52.41 1.26
CA TYR A 581 -19.06 -53.16 0.40
C TYR A 581 -19.62 -54.35 1.16
N THR A 582 -20.88 -54.71 0.94
CA THR A 582 -21.50 -55.86 1.57
C THR A 582 -22.11 -56.79 0.52
N PHE A 583 -22.06 -58.08 0.83
CA PHE A 583 -22.77 -59.10 0.08
C PHE A 583 -23.40 -60.15 1.02
N THR A 584 -24.39 -60.85 0.51
CA THR A 584 -25.01 -61.95 1.22
C THR A 584 -24.27 -63.25 0.90
N MET A 585 -23.79 -64.00 1.89
CA MET A 585 -23.04 -65.22 1.77
C MET A 585 -23.89 -66.34 1.15
N PRO A 586 -23.47 -66.93 0.05
CA PRO A 586 -24.15 -68.11 -0.51
C PRO A 586 -23.88 -69.40 0.31
N SER A 587 -24.47 -70.51 -0.10
CA SER A 587 -24.21 -71.84 0.50
C SER A 587 -22.98 -72.52 -0.10
N GLY A 588 -21.87 -71.80 -0.19
CA GLY A 588 -20.60 -72.24 -0.78
C GLY A 588 -19.48 -71.16 -0.52
N LYS A 589 -18.25 -71.55 -0.82
CA LYS A 589 -17.10 -70.62 -0.73
C LYS A 589 -17.24 -69.46 -1.70
N VAL A 590 -16.68 -68.33 -1.34
CA VAL A 590 -16.58 -67.16 -2.21
C VAL A 590 -15.14 -66.66 -2.33
N GLU A 591 -14.83 -66.04 -3.47
CA GLU A 591 -13.53 -65.41 -3.77
C GLU A 591 -13.77 -63.94 -4.11
N ILE A 592 -13.00 -63.07 -3.46
CA ILE A 592 -13.04 -61.61 -3.68
C ILE A 592 -11.87 -61.23 -4.57
N LYS A 593 -12.15 -60.40 -5.62
CA LYS A 593 -11.13 -59.81 -6.50
C LYS A 593 -11.28 -58.32 -6.47
N VAL A 594 -10.14 -57.62 -6.30
CA VAL A 594 -10.08 -56.15 -6.19
C VAL A 594 -8.91 -55.63 -7.00
N THR A 595 -9.15 -54.61 -7.77
CA THR A 595 -8.09 -53.86 -8.50
C THR A 595 -8.14 -52.39 -8.11
N PHE A 596 -6.94 -51.75 -8.11
CA PHE A 596 -6.76 -50.33 -7.83
C PHE A 596 -6.13 -49.68 -9.03
N ALA A 597 -6.65 -48.49 -9.44
CA ALA A 597 -6.08 -47.63 -10.42
C ALA A 597 -5.57 -46.35 -9.73
N GLU A 598 -4.71 -45.60 -10.42
CA GLU A 598 -4.31 -44.29 -9.95
C GLU A 598 -5.55 -43.38 -9.74
N ASP A 599 -5.63 -42.73 -8.57
CA ASP A 599 -6.75 -41.84 -8.25
C ASP A 599 -6.61 -40.49 -8.96
N ASN A 600 -7.11 -40.46 -10.16
CA ASN A 600 -7.21 -39.25 -10.98
C ASN A 600 -8.43 -38.39 -10.62
N SER A 601 -9.25 -38.76 -9.66
CA SER A 601 -10.48 -38.04 -9.28
C SER A 601 -10.20 -36.72 -8.56
N LEU A 602 -9.03 -36.59 -7.92
CA LEU A 602 -8.53 -35.35 -7.31
C LEU A 602 -7.72 -34.53 -8.32
N ASN A 603 -7.43 -35.05 -9.50
CA ASN A 603 -6.83 -34.33 -10.61
C ASN A 603 -7.90 -34.06 -11.66
N LEU A 604 -8.46 -32.84 -11.65
CA LEU A 604 -9.43 -32.39 -12.64
C LEU A 604 -8.89 -32.45 -14.07
N PHE A 605 -7.56 -32.58 -14.24
CA PHE A 605 -6.89 -32.48 -15.53
C PHE A 605 -6.15 -33.78 -15.85
N ARG A 606 -6.52 -34.39 -16.96
CA ARG A 606 -5.94 -35.67 -17.45
C ARG A 606 -4.47 -35.55 -17.87
N ASP A 607 -4.02 -34.35 -18.15
CA ASP A 607 -2.68 -34.01 -18.62
C ASP A 607 -1.75 -33.53 -17.48
N VAL A 608 -2.13 -33.77 -16.21
CA VAL A 608 -1.32 -33.46 -15.03
C VAL A 608 -1.05 -34.75 -14.27
N PRO A 609 0.06 -35.46 -14.57
CA PRO A 609 0.43 -36.70 -13.86
C PRO A 609 0.70 -36.43 -12.38
N SER A 610 0.35 -37.41 -11.53
CA SER A 610 0.49 -37.28 -10.07
C SER A 610 1.95 -37.21 -9.59
N ASP A 611 2.89 -37.70 -10.37
CA ASP A 611 4.34 -37.64 -10.12
C ASP A 611 5.02 -36.40 -10.70
N ALA A 612 4.29 -35.54 -11.42
CA ALA A 612 4.83 -34.32 -11.98
C ALA A 612 5.23 -33.31 -10.89
N TYR A 613 6.37 -32.64 -11.02
CA TYR A 613 6.86 -31.63 -10.07
C TYR A 613 5.87 -30.49 -9.78
N TYR A 614 4.97 -30.27 -10.71
CA TYR A 614 3.93 -29.22 -10.67
C TYR A 614 2.57 -29.73 -10.19
N PHE A 615 2.42 -31.01 -9.88
CA PHE A 615 1.13 -31.61 -9.51
C PHE A 615 0.48 -30.91 -8.33
N GLU A 616 1.20 -30.75 -7.22
CA GLU A 616 0.70 -30.08 -6.04
C GLU A 616 0.43 -28.58 -6.28
N ALA A 617 1.21 -27.93 -7.15
CA ALA A 617 0.99 -26.56 -7.52
C ALA A 617 -0.29 -26.37 -8.35
N VAL A 618 -0.59 -27.28 -9.25
CA VAL A 618 -1.83 -27.28 -10.05
C VAL A 618 -3.04 -27.57 -9.14
N ARG A 619 -2.95 -28.55 -8.27
CA ARG A 619 -4.01 -28.85 -7.28
C ARG A 619 -4.33 -27.63 -6.41
N TRP A 620 -3.29 -27.00 -5.85
CA TRP A 620 -3.43 -25.78 -5.08
C TRP A 620 -4.08 -24.65 -5.90
N ALA A 621 -3.67 -24.48 -7.14
CA ALA A 621 -4.21 -23.43 -8.00
C ALA A 621 -5.70 -23.64 -8.34
N VAL A 622 -6.14 -24.88 -8.48
CA VAL A 622 -7.55 -25.24 -8.65
C VAL A 622 -8.33 -24.98 -7.35
N ALA A 623 -7.84 -25.49 -6.23
CA ALA A 623 -8.48 -25.34 -4.92
C ALA A 623 -8.65 -23.86 -4.50
N ASN A 624 -7.74 -22.98 -4.92
CA ASN A 624 -7.79 -21.55 -4.66
C ASN A 624 -8.39 -20.73 -5.81
N ASN A 625 -9.06 -21.37 -6.77
CA ASN A 625 -9.69 -20.71 -7.94
C ASN A 625 -8.73 -19.85 -8.77
N VAL A 626 -7.43 -20.16 -8.75
CA VAL A 626 -6.41 -19.47 -9.55
C VAL A 626 -6.52 -19.87 -11.01
N THR A 627 -6.81 -21.15 -11.28
CA THR A 627 -7.02 -21.69 -12.64
C THR A 627 -8.21 -22.65 -12.70
N ASN A 628 -8.85 -22.68 -13.86
CA ASN A 628 -9.88 -23.67 -14.22
C ASN A 628 -9.39 -24.58 -15.38
N GLY A 629 -8.06 -24.59 -15.63
CA GLY A 629 -7.49 -25.30 -16.79
C GLY A 629 -7.61 -24.52 -18.10
N THR A 630 -7.23 -25.19 -19.18
CA THR A 630 -7.46 -24.75 -20.56
C THR A 630 -8.77 -25.32 -21.12
N SER A 631 -9.22 -26.43 -20.51
CA SER A 631 -10.55 -27.00 -20.68
C SER A 631 -11.04 -27.58 -19.35
N ALA A 632 -12.22 -28.15 -19.34
CA ALA A 632 -12.76 -28.86 -18.17
C ALA A 632 -11.89 -30.05 -17.71
N THR A 633 -11.06 -30.60 -18.59
CA THR A 633 -10.26 -31.81 -18.35
C THR A 633 -8.77 -31.65 -18.68
N THR A 634 -8.30 -30.46 -19.05
CA THR A 634 -6.89 -30.21 -19.40
C THR A 634 -6.38 -28.95 -18.73
N PHE A 635 -5.15 -28.98 -18.25
CA PHE A 635 -4.40 -27.85 -17.73
C PHE A 635 -3.41 -27.27 -18.73
N SER A 636 -2.93 -28.10 -19.66
CA SER A 636 -1.88 -27.81 -20.65
C SER A 636 -0.57 -27.36 -19.98
N PRO A 637 0.06 -28.21 -19.15
CA PRO A 637 1.21 -27.83 -18.32
C PRO A 637 2.42 -27.36 -19.10
N GLU A 638 2.67 -27.95 -20.26
CA GLU A 638 3.84 -27.66 -21.10
C GLU A 638 3.62 -26.47 -22.08
N GLU A 639 2.38 -26.02 -22.23
CA GLU A 639 2.10 -24.83 -23.02
C GLU A 639 2.68 -23.57 -22.36
N GLY A 640 3.15 -22.62 -23.18
CA GLY A 640 3.60 -21.34 -22.69
C GLY A 640 2.49 -20.54 -22.02
N CYS A 641 2.73 -20.03 -20.85
CA CYS A 641 1.77 -19.16 -20.14
C CYS A 641 1.70 -17.81 -20.84
N THR A 642 0.55 -17.43 -21.37
CA THR A 642 0.40 -16.10 -21.99
C THR A 642 0.41 -15.00 -20.96
N ARG A 643 0.73 -13.78 -21.39
CA ARG A 643 0.75 -12.59 -20.52
C ARG A 643 -0.63 -12.34 -19.88
N ALA A 644 -1.71 -12.55 -20.64
CA ALA A 644 -3.07 -12.49 -20.12
C ALA A 644 -3.34 -13.55 -19.03
N GLN A 645 -2.87 -14.77 -19.23
CA GLN A 645 -3.01 -15.83 -18.24
C GLN A 645 -2.21 -15.54 -16.96
N ALA A 646 -0.97 -15.09 -17.10
CA ALA A 646 -0.10 -14.79 -15.96
C ALA A 646 -0.69 -13.70 -15.04
N VAL A 647 -1.14 -12.57 -15.60
CA VAL A 647 -1.77 -11.52 -14.79
C VAL A 647 -3.14 -11.94 -14.25
N THR A 648 -3.87 -12.78 -14.97
CA THR A 648 -5.16 -13.32 -14.49
C THR A 648 -4.96 -14.24 -13.28
N PHE A 649 -3.91 -15.05 -13.25
CA PHE A 649 -3.58 -15.89 -12.10
C PHE A 649 -3.25 -15.01 -10.88
N LEU A 650 -2.42 -13.99 -11.05
CA LEU A 650 -2.09 -13.04 -9.99
C LEU A 650 -3.32 -12.29 -9.46
N TRP A 651 -4.18 -11.81 -10.35
CA TRP A 651 -5.41 -11.12 -10.00
C TRP A 651 -6.39 -12.01 -9.23
N ARG A 652 -6.49 -13.30 -9.60
CA ARG A 652 -7.32 -14.27 -8.90
C ARG A 652 -6.79 -14.57 -7.50
N ILE A 653 -5.47 -14.72 -7.35
CA ILE A 653 -4.82 -14.87 -6.02
C ILE A 653 -5.06 -13.65 -5.13
N ALA A 654 -5.10 -12.46 -5.70
CA ALA A 654 -5.42 -11.22 -5.00
C ALA A 654 -6.91 -11.06 -4.63
N GLY A 655 -7.76 -12.08 -4.90
CA GLY A 655 -9.20 -12.02 -4.60
C GLY A 655 -10.04 -11.31 -5.66
N LYS A 656 -9.53 -11.15 -6.88
CA LYS A 656 -10.22 -10.51 -8.02
C LYS A 656 -10.67 -9.07 -7.73
N PRO A 657 -9.82 -8.20 -7.19
CA PRO A 657 -10.21 -6.82 -6.91
C PRO A 657 -10.68 -6.12 -8.19
N ALA A 658 -11.77 -5.37 -8.09
CA ALA A 658 -12.21 -4.54 -9.20
C ALA A 658 -11.17 -3.44 -9.45
N PRO A 659 -10.78 -3.18 -10.71
CA PRO A 659 -9.92 -2.04 -11.02
C PRO A 659 -10.65 -0.74 -10.67
N THR A 660 -9.96 0.22 -10.06
CA THR A 660 -10.52 1.51 -9.65
C THR A 660 -10.56 2.51 -10.80
N GLU A 661 -9.66 2.38 -11.76
CA GLU A 661 -9.62 3.18 -12.97
C GLU A 661 -10.29 2.46 -14.15
N SER A 662 -11.27 3.12 -14.78
CA SER A 662 -11.98 2.58 -15.93
C SER A 662 -11.26 2.80 -17.28
N LYS A 663 -10.14 3.55 -17.29
CA LYS A 663 -9.44 3.87 -18.54
C LYS A 663 -8.45 2.78 -18.91
N ASN A 664 -8.79 2.01 -19.94
CA ASN A 664 -7.88 1.03 -20.52
C ASN A 664 -6.79 1.74 -21.37
N PRO A 665 -5.50 1.65 -20.99
CA PRO A 665 -4.44 2.26 -21.78
C PRO A 665 -4.10 1.48 -23.06
N PHE A 666 -4.57 0.23 -23.20
CA PHE A 666 -4.15 -0.69 -24.27
C PHE A 666 -5.22 -0.90 -25.32
N THR A 667 -4.84 -0.78 -26.58
CA THR A 667 -5.73 -0.96 -27.73
C THR A 667 -6.02 -2.45 -28.04
N ASP A 668 -5.16 -3.34 -27.58
CA ASP A 668 -5.22 -4.79 -27.76
C ASP A 668 -5.89 -5.55 -26.59
N VAL A 669 -6.34 -4.84 -25.55
CA VAL A 669 -7.09 -5.40 -24.44
C VAL A 669 -8.55 -4.99 -24.57
N LYS A 670 -9.39 -5.91 -25.02
CA LYS A 670 -10.81 -5.62 -25.30
C LYS A 670 -11.67 -5.86 -24.06
N GLU A 671 -12.63 -4.97 -23.83
CA GLU A 671 -13.65 -5.15 -22.81
C GLU A 671 -14.45 -6.45 -23.07
N GLY A 672 -14.83 -7.13 -22.00
CA GLY A 672 -15.53 -8.42 -22.05
C GLY A 672 -14.62 -9.64 -22.17
N THR A 673 -13.30 -9.47 -22.36
CA THR A 673 -12.36 -10.60 -22.28
C THR A 673 -12.13 -11.03 -20.86
N TYR A 674 -11.82 -12.32 -20.62
CA TYR A 674 -11.63 -12.89 -19.27
C TYR A 674 -10.50 -12.22 -18.49
N TYR A 675 -9.56 -11.60 -19.19
CA TYR A 675 -8.39 -10.94 -18.61
C TYR A 675 -8.53 -9.42 -18.50
N TYR A 676 -9.61 -8.81 -18.98
CA TYR A 676 -9.76 -7.35 -19.03
C TYR A 676 -9.52 -6.69 -17.66
N ASN A 677 -10.30 -7.08 -16.65
CA ASN A 677 -10.14 -6.55 -15.29
C ASN A 677 -8.79 -6.89 -14.65
N ALA A 678 -8.26 -8.07 -14.97
CA ALA A 678 -6.95 -8.48 -14.47
C ALA A 678 -5.81 -7.62 -15.02
N VAL A 679 -5.89 -7.25 -16.30
CA VAL A 679 -4.88 -6.37 -16.94
C VAL A 679 -4.97 -4.95 -16.38
N LEU A 680 -6.17 -4.37 -16.27
CA LEU A 680 -6.35 -3.04 -15.68
C LEU A 680 -5.83 -2.99 -14.24
N TRP A 681 -6.21 -3.97 -13.42
CA TRP A 681 -5.69 -4.11 -12.07
C TRP A 681 -4.16 -4.24 -12.03
N ALA A 682 -3.57 -5.01 -12.95
CA ALA A 682 -2.12 -5.21 -12.98
C ALA A 682 -1.36 -3.94 -13.40
N VAL A 683 -1.97 -3.08 -14.23
CA VAL A 683 -1.43 -1.75 -14.55
C VAL A 683 -1.54 -0.84 -13.33
N GLU A 684 -2.71 -0.74 -12.72
CA GLU A 684 -2.96 0.07 -11.53
C GLU A 684 -2.02 -0.26 -10.37
N LYS A 685 -1.70 -1.56 -10.18
CA LYS A 685 -0.76 -2.01 -9.16
C LYS A 685 0.71 -1.98 -9.60
N GLY A 686 1.01 -1.42 -10.78
CA GLY A 686 2.37 -1.35 -11.29
C GLY A 686 3.03 -2.71 -11.53
N ILE A 687 2.22 -3.77 -11.72
CA ILE A 687 2.69 -5.12 -12.02
C ILE A 687 3.16 -5.20 -13.47
N THR A 688 2.48 -4.48 -14.38
CA THR A 688 2.84 -4.40 -15.78
C THR A 688 2.61 -2.99 -16.32
N ASN A 689 3.47 -2.56 -17.24
CA ASN A 689 3.30 -1.33 -18.03
C ASN A 689 2.97 -1.63 -19.51
N GLY A 690 2.57 -2.88 -19.82
CA GLY A 690 2.38 -3.32 -21.20
C GLY A 690 3.69 -3.75 -21.87
N THR A 691 3.62 -4.00 -23.18
CA THR A 691 4.78 -4.19 -24.07
C THR A 691 5.14 -2.88 -24.77
N SER A 692 4.20 -1.94 -24.81
CA SER A 692 4.39 -0.55 -25.19
C SER A 692 3.39 0.32 -24.42
N ALA A 693 3.43 1.62 -24.60
CA ALA A 693 2.48 2.56 -24.00
C ALA A 693 1.01 2.27 -24.38
N THR A 694 0.77 1.57 -25.49
CA THR A 694 -0.58 1.32 -26.03
C THR A 694 -0.89 -0.15 -26.29
N THR A 695 0.02 -1.07 -25.96
CA THR A 695 -0.17 -2.51 -26.18
C THR A 695 0.23 -3.31 -24.94
N PHE A 696 -0.60 -4.27 -24.57
CA PHE A 696 -0.31 -5.24 -23.50
C PHE A 696 0.23 -6.57 -24.06
N SER A 697 -0.10 -6.91 -25.30
CA SER A 697 0.19 -8.18 -25.96
C SER A 697 -0.36 -9.39 -25.18
N PRO A 698 -1.69 -9.51 -25.00
CA PRO A 698 -2.30 -10.50 -24.13
C PRO A 698 -1.98 -11.95 -24.50
N ASP A 699 -1.87 -12.24 -25.79
CA ASP A 699 -1.64 -13.59 -26.33
C ASP A 699 -0.15 -13.96 -26.44
N GLU A 700 0.75 -13.00 -26.24
CA GLU A 700 2.19 -13.30 -26.19
C GLU A 700 2.52 -14.14 -24.95
N VAL A 701 3.40 -15.11 -25.14
CA VAL A 701 3.85 -15.99 -24.07
C VAL A 701 4.88 -15.26 -23.21
N CYS A 702 4.72 -15.33 -21.90
CA CYS A 702 5.69 -14.79 -20.96
C CYS A 702 7.03 -15.51 -21.07
N THR A 703 8.10 -14.74 -21.00
CA THR A 703 9.42 -15.30 -20.67
C THR A 703 9.49 -15.58 -19.16
N ARG A 704 10.46 -16.38 -18.75
CA ARG A 704 10.70 -16.68 -17.34
C ARG A 704 11.05 -15.40 -16.55
N ALA A 705 11.79 -14.48 -17.15
CA ALA A 705 12.08 -13.17 -16.58
C ALA A 705 10.81 -12.33 -16.37
N GLN A 706 9.91 -12.32 -17.36
CA GLN A 706 8.63 -11.59 -17.24
C GLN A 706 7.73 -12.18 -16.14
N ALA A 707 7.60 -13.51 -16.09
CA ALA A 707 6.76 -14.19 -15.11
C ALA A 707 7.21 -13.90 -13.67
N VAL A 708 8.52 -13.99 -13.40
CA VAL A 708 9.09 -13.68 -12.08
C VAL A 708 8.99 -12.19 -11.77
N THR A 709 9.15 -11.31 -12.77
CA THR A 709 9.01 -9.87 -12.58
C THR A 709 7.56 -9.48 -12.21
N PHE A 710 6.57 -10.07 -12.87
CA PHE A 710 5.17 -9.84 -12.50
C PHE A 710 4.90 -10.24 -11.04
N LEU A 711 5.42 -11.39 -10.63
CA LEU A 711 5.26 -11.90 -9.27
C LEU A 711 5.95 -11.00 -8.24
N TRP A 712 7.18 -10.58 -8.51
CA TRP A 712 7.95 -9.69 -7.66
C TRP A 712 7.27 -8.32 -7.50
N ARG A 713 6.76 -7.76 -8.60
CA ARG A 713 6.02 -6.49 -8.57
C ARG A 713 4.70 -6.64 -7.80
N ALA A 714 3.99 -7.75 -7.96
CA ALA A 714 2.78 -8.04 -7.19
C ALA A 714 3.06 -8.20 -5.68
N ALA A 715 4.29 -8.58 -5.32
CA ALA A 715 4.75 -8.63 -3.93
C ALA A 715 5.24 -7.27 -3.38
N GLY A 716 5.11 -6.16 -4.13
CA GLY A 716 5.53 -4.83 -3.72
C GLY A 716 7.01 -4.52 -3.97
N LYS A 717 7.65 -5.22 -4.90
CA LYS A 717 9.06 -5.01 -5.29
C LYS A 717 10.06 -5.11 -4.12
N PRO A 718 9.98 -6.13 -3.25
CA PRO A 718 10.88 -6.23 -2.11
C PRO A 718 12.35 -6.31 -2.57
N ALA A 719 13.21 -5.52 -1.96
CA ALA A 719 14.64 -5.59 -2.26
C ALA A 719 15.20 -6.96 -1.83
N PRO A 720 16.00 -7.64 -2.67
CA PRO A 720 16.68 -8.86 -2.27
C PRO A 720 17.68 -8.53 -1.16
N THR A 721 17.73 -9.36 -0.11
CA THR A 721 18.63 -9.19 1.04
C THR A 721 20.03 -9.76 0.77
N GLU A 722 20.13 -10.74 -0.15
CA GLU A 722 21.38 -11.33 -0.56
C GLU A 722 21.80 -10.81 -1.95
N SER A 723 22.99 -10.20 -2.01
CA SER A 723 23.54 -9.63 -3.25
C SER A 723 24.23 -10.67 -4.16
N LYS A 724 24.27 -11.96 -3.77
CA LYS A 724 24.96 -12.99 -4.56
C LYS A 724 24.06 -13.58 -5.61
N ASN A 725 24.26 -13.15 -6.85
CA ASN A 725 23.62 -13.77 -8.02
C ASN A 725 24.22 -15.17 -8.30
N PRO A 726 23.42 -16.26 -8.23
CA PRO A 726 23.90 -17.59 -8.55
C PRO A 726 23.99 -17.85 -10.06
N PHE A 727 23.37 -17.01 -10.92
CA PHE A 727 23.20 -17.25 -12.34
C PHE A 727 24.12 -16.42 -13.21
N THR A 728 24.75 -17.06 -14.17
CA THR A 728 25.67 -16.40 -15.11
C THR A 728 24.96 -15.67 -16.24
N ASP A 729 23.71 -16.03 -16.51
CA ASP A 729 22.84 -15.49 -17.55
C ASP A 729 21.89 -14.37 -17.06
N VAL A 730 21.99 -13.95 -15.81
CA VAL A 730 21.24 -12.85 -15.23
C VAL A 730 22.19 -11.69 -14.94
N LYS A 731 22.16 -10.65 -15.75
CA LYS A 731 23.05 -9.48 -15.59
C LYS A 731 22.42 -8.44 -14.68
N GLU A 732 23.24 -7.71 -13.95
CA GLU A 732 22.80 -6.67 -13.01
C GLU A 732 22.07 -5.51 -13.71
N SER A 733 22.41 -5.22 -14.96
CA SER A 733 21.76 -4.19 -15.77
C SER A 733 20.34 -4.53 -16.25
N GLU A 734 19.87 -5.76 -16.02
CA GLU A 734 18.60 -6.22 -16.58
C GLU A 734 17.43 -5.88 -15.64
N TYR A 735 16.30 -5.45 -16.19
CA TYR A 735 15.10 -5.04 -15.45
C TYR A 735 14.56 -6.11 -14.50
N TYR A 736 14.88 -7.37 -14.76
CA TYR A 736 14.44 -8.52 -13.95
C TYR A 736 15.47 -8.96 -12.90
N TYR A 737 16.62 -8.31 -12.81
CA TYR A 737 17.72 -8.72 -11.91
C TYR A 737 17.25 -8.91 -10.47
N ASN A 738 16.70 -7.84 -9.87
CA ASN A 738 16.20 -7.88 -8.49
C ASN A 738 15.05 -8.87 -8.30
N ALA A 739 14.20 -9.03 -9.30
CA ALA A 739 13.10 -9.98 -9.26
C ALA A 739 13.59 -11.43 -9.21
N VAL A 740 14.63 -11.75 -9.99
CA VAL A 740 15.23 -13.09 -10.01
C VAL A 740 15.93 -13.38 -8.68
N LEU A 741 16.74 -12.44 -8.15
CA LEU A 741 17.40 -12.63 -6.86
C LEU A 741 16.41 -12.84 -5.73
N TRP A 742 15.39 -12.00 -5.66
CA TRP A 742 14.30 -12.15 -4.69
C TRP A 742 13.60 -13.52 -4.82
N ALA A 743 13.34 -13.97 -6.03
CA ALA A 743 12.67 -15.24 -6.26
C ALA A 743 13.52 -16.45 -5.87
N VAL A 744 14.84 -16.35 -5.99
CA VAL A 744 15.79 -17.37 -5.48
C VAL A 744 15.82 -17.36 -3.96
N GLU A 745 15.97 -16.18 -3.35
CA GLU A 745 15.98 -16.01 -1.90
C GLU A 745 14.72 -16.58 -1.24
N LYS A 746 13.57 -16.36 -1.86
CA LYS A 746 12.26 -16.90 -1.42
C LYS A 746 12.00 -18.35 -1.81
N GLY A 747 12.96 -19.05 -2.42
CA GLY A 747 12.76 -20.43 -2.85
C GLY A 747 11.69 -20.62 -3.95
N ILE A 748 11.29 -19.52 -4.60
CA ILE A 748 10.28 -19.53 -5.68
C ILE A 748 10.86 -20.24 -6.90
N THR A 749 12.13 -19.99 -7.21
CA THR A 749 12.85 -20.65 -8.31
C THR A 749 14.26 -21.04 -7.89
N ASN A 750 14.77 -22.13 -8.46
CA ASN A 750 16.18 -22.53 -8.35
C ASN A 750 16.92 -22.41 -9.68
N GLY A 751 16.36 -21.68 -10.66
CA GLY A 751 16.85 -21.63 -12.04
C GLY A 751 16.46 -22.87 -12.86
N THR A 752 16.99 -22.95 -14.07
CA THR A 752 16.94 -24.14 -14.93
C THR A 752 18.13 -25.07 -14.66
N SER A 753 19.19 -24.51 -14.07
CA SER A 753 20.32 -25.23 -13.50
C SER A 753 20.86 -24.46 -12.29
N LYS A 754 21.92 -24.96 -11.64
CA LYS A 754 22.59 -24.28 -10.53
C LYS A 754 23.20 -22.92 -10.92
N THR A 755 23.46 -22.70 -12.20
CA THR A 755 24.16 -21.52 -12.72
C THR A 755 23.41 -20.78 -13.83
N THR A 756 22.22 -21.24 -14.23
CA THR A 756 21.39 -20.61 -15.26
C THR A 756 19.95 -20.43 -14.80
N PHE A 757 19.41 -19.28 -15.07
CA PHE A 757 18.00 -18.96 -14.87
C PHE A 757 17.17 -19.12 -16.14
N ALA A 758 17.80 -18.94 -17.30
CA ALA A 758 17.20 -18.89 -18.63
C ALA A 758 16.10 -17.80 -18.74
N PRO A 759 16.46 -16.51 -18.60
CA PRO A 759 15.49 -15.41 -18.49
C PRO A 759 14.60 -15.27 -19.73
N ASP A 760 15.13 -15.55 -20.92
CA ASP A 760 14.44 -15.38 -22.20
C ASP A 760 13.64 -16.61 -22.63
N ASP A 761 13.82 -17.75 -21.95
CA ASP A 761 13.05 -18.95 -22.23
C ASP A 761 11.57 -18.76 -21.91
N THR A 762 10.72 -19.42 -22.67
CA THR A 762 9.29 -19.50 -22.41
C THR A 762 9.01 -20.01 -20.99
N CYS A 763 8.19 -19.30 -20.25
CA CYS A 763 7.66 -19.79 -18.98
C CYS A 763 6.39 -20.60 -19.24
N THR A 764 6.44 -21.91 -18.97
CA THR A 764 5.27 -22.76 -19.17
C THR A 764 4.19 -22.49 -18.12
N ARG A 765 2.96 -22.93 -18.37
CA ARG A 765 1.84 -22.83 -17.42
C ARG A 765 2.15 -23.58 -16.12
N ALA A 766 2.79 -24.74 -16.22
CA ALA A 766 3.25 -25.50 -15.07
C ALA A 766 4.29 -24.73 -14.24
N GLN A 767 5.26 -24.10 -14.89
CA GLN A 767 6.28 -23.28 -14.21
C GLN A 767 5.64 -22.05 -13.55
N THR A 768 4.77 -21.35 -14.26
CA THR A 768 4.10 -20.15 -13.73
C THR A 768 3.29 -20.48 -12.48
N VAL A 769 2.46 -21.53 -12.52
CA VAL A 769 1.67 -21.95 -11.34
C VAL A 769 2.57 -22.43 -10.20
N THR A 770 3.69 -23.10 -10.51
CA THR A 770 4.67 -23.52 -9.49
C THR A 770 5.33 -22.32 -8.81
N PHE A 771 5.67 -21.27 -9.54
CA PHE A 771 6.19 -20.03 -8.95
C PHE A 771 5.16 -19.37 -8.02
N LEU A 772 3.91 -19.29 -8.44
CA LEU A 772 2.81 -18.75 -7.65
C LEU A 772 2.55 -19.57 -6.37
N PHE A 773 2.53 -20.89 -6.49
CA PHE A 773 2.36 -21.80 -5.37
C PHE A 773 3.47 -21.64 -4.33
N ARG A 774 4.72 -21.61 -4.77
CA ARG A 774 5.86 -21.42 -3.86
C ARG A 774 5.83 -20.06 -3.18
N ALA A 775 5.49 -19.00 -3.93
CA ALA A 775 5.34 -17.65 -3.38
C ALA A 775 4.18 -17.51 -2.38
N SER A 776 3.17 -18.38 -2.43
CA SER A 776 2.05 -18.39 -1.50
C SER A 776 2.35 -19.07 -0.16
N ARG A 777 3.42 -19.86 -0.07
CA ARG A 777 3.79 -20.61 1.15
C ARG A 777 4.51 -19.76 2.20
N ASP A 778 4.97 -18.55 1.82
CA ASP A 778 5.67 -17.60 2.68
C ASP A 778 4.75 -16.51 3.27
N LYS A 779 3.42 -16.69 3.18
CA LYS A 779 2.42 -15.76 3.75
C LYS A 779 1.80 -16.31 5.01
#